data_f35ade72020892c2b0df86f96830c5c5
#
_entry.id   f35ade72020892c2b0df86f96830c5c5
#
_cell.length_a   1.000
_cell.length_b   1.000
_cell.length_c   1.000
_cell.angle_alpha   90.00
_cell.angle_beta   90.00
_cell.angle_gamma   90.00
#
_symmetry.space_group_name_H-M   'P 1'
#
loop_
_entity.id
_entity.type
_entity.pdbx_description
1 polymer ?
#
loop_
_entity_poly.entity_id
_entity_poly.type
_entity_poly.pdbx_seq_one_letter_code
_entity_poly.pdbx_strand_id
1 'polypeptide(L)'
;MVRKTLPAAILAAIMAASASADMHDAEKGMMAGKAKPNSFWWPDQLNLQPLRDHAIESNPYGDDFDYAEAFAQVDFAELKADLKKVMTESQDWWPADWGHYGPFFIRMSWHAAGTYRTADGRGGAGGGQQRFEPLSSWPDNANLDKARRLLWPVKQKYGRNVSWADLLVLAGTVAMEDMGFKTFGFAGGRADDWEPDIVYWGPEEELLASDRHDKEMNLKPGLGATVMGLIYVNPEGPGGNSDPVAAAKQIRQSFGRMAMNDEETVALIAGGHTFGKVHGAAKASECLGPDPAAAPIEQQGLGWKNSCGKGNAEDTITSGLEGAWTAAPTQWTMMYLNNLFAYEYEKVESPGGAVQWIAKDGATKDTVAPVAEGAEKSTPIMLTTDLSLKEDPVYREISRRFLDNPEEFELAFAKAWFKLTHRDMGPKARYVGAEVPDADLLWQDPLPEADYKTIDAGDVAKLKKAILATDLSNAELVRAAWASAASYRNTDMRGGANGARVRLAPQKDWPVNNPEELATVLATLEEIQQDFNGGLFNKKEVSLADLIVLGGAAAIERAAGEAGHDVEVPFAPGRVDAMAEMTDVESFEPLEPYADGFRNYYAEGNMLPPTEMLVERADLLGLRVPEMTALLGGMRALGANSSGVEHGIFTDRPGTLSNDFFVNLLSMETKWTKASDQEGLYEGHDRKSGELKWTATPVDLVFGSNAELRAIAEVYAAADGDEKFLQDFIDAWVKVMQADRFDLKRS
;
A
#
# COMPACT_ATOMS: atom_id res chain seq x y z
N MET A 1 -41.18 29.98 17.55
CA MET A 1 -39.70 29.81 17.54
C MET A 1 -39.14 30.72 16.45
N VAL A 2 -38.55 31.82 16.85
CA VAL A 2 -38.01 32.82 15.92
C VAL A 2 -36.52 32.60 15.80
N ARG A 3 -36.05 32.12 14.64
CA ARG A 3 -34.64 32.09 14.29
C ARG A 3 -34.20 33.55 14.04
N LYS A 4 -33.34 34.06 14.92
CA LYS A 4 -32.63 35.32 14.67
C LYS A 4 -31.46 35.04 13.74
N THR A 5 -31.57 35.41 12.47
CA THR A 5 -30.46 35.54 11.54
C THR A 5 -29.69 36.78 11.91
N LEU A 6 -28.38 36.62 12.24
CA LEU A 6 -27.45 37.75 12.30
C LEU A 6 -27.29 38.35 10.88
N PRO A 7 -27.28 39.66 10.73
CA PRO A 7 -27.11 40.28 9.42
C PRO A 7 -25.66 40.07 8.90
N ALA A 8 -25.56 39.69 7.64
CA ALA A 8 -24.28 39.46 6.92
C ALA A 8 -23.29 40.66 6.97
N ALA A 9 -23.77 41.85 7.30
CA ALA A 9 -22.94 43.05 7.44
C ALA A 9 -22.00 42.99 8.68
N ILE A 10 -22.32 42.21 9.73
CA ILE A 10 -21.44 42.09 10.91
C ILE A 10 -20.31 41.11 10.64
N LEU A 11 -20.54 40.06 9.82
CA LEU A 11 -19.50 39.11 9.43
C LEU A 11 -18.48 39.77 8.47
N ALA A 12 -18.94 40.64 7.58
CA ALA A 12 -18.05 41.39 6.67
C ALA A 12 -17.21 42.45 7.44
N ALA A 13 -17.76 43.04 8.51
CA ALA A 13 -17.00 43.99 9.33
C ALA A 13 -15.97 43.32 10.23
N ILE A 14 -16.20 42.08 10.70
CA ILE A 14 -15.20 41.33 11.48
C ILE A 14 -14.08 40.81 10.57
N MET A 15 -14.39 40.39 9.34
CA MET A 15 -13.36 40.00 8.36
C MET A 15 -12.55 41.21 7.85
N ALA A 16 -13.15 42.36 7.70
CA ALA A 16 -12.45 43.59 7.32
C ALA A 16 -11.58 44.15 8.45
N ALA A 17 -11.98 43.96 9.72
CA ALA A 17 -11.19 44.40 10.86
C ALA A 17 -9.97 43.48 11.14
N SER A 18 -10.10 42.18 10.90
CA SER A 18 -8.94 41.26 10.96
C SER A 18 -7.98 41.48 9.78
N ALA A 19 -8.48 41.72 8.58
CA ALA A 19 -7.64 42.02 7.41
C ALA A 19 -6.88 43.36 7.56
N SER A 20 -7.47 44.37 8.22
CA SER A 20 -6.78 45.66 8.44
C SER A 20 -5.79 45.65 9.60
N ALA A 21 -5.96 44.79 10.62
CA ALA A 21 -4.98 44.59 11.67
C ALA A 21 -3.72 43.88 11.15
N ASP A 22 -3.92 42.85 10.27
CA ASP A 22 -2.82 42.11 9.64
C ASP A 22 -2.04 42.98 8.62
N MET A 23 -2.67 43.98 7.99
CA MET A 23 -1.98 44.90 7.06
C MET A 23 -1.09 45.92 7.73
N HIS A 24 -1.38 46.32 8.97
CA HIS A 24 -0.52 47.31 9.70
C HIS A 24 0.76 46.70 10.27
N ASP A 25 0.79 45.39 10.57
CA ASP A 25 2.01 44.67 10.94
C ASP A 25 2.85 44.23 9.74
N ALA A 26 2.27 44.19 8.55
CA ALA A 26 2.95 43.83 7.29
C ALA A 26 4.00 44.88 6.82
N GLU A 27 3.94 46.12 7.31
CA GLU A 27 4.95 47.14 7.01
C GLU A 27 6.30 46.93 7.72
N LYS A 28 6.40 45.99 8.65
CA LYS A 28 7.63 45.72 9.43
C LYS A 28 8.34 44.40 9.16
N GLY A 29 7.82 43.54 8.30
CA GLY A 29 8.47 42.28 7.96
C GLY A 29 8.09 41.76 6.60
N MET A 30 9.05 41.27 5.86
CA MET A 30 8.91 40.87 4.44
C MET A 30 7.96 39.69 4.18
N MET A 31 7.29 39.10 5.17
CA MET A 31 6.27 38.06 4.99
C MET A 31 5.40 37.90 6.25
N ALA A 32 4.19 38.37 6.21
CA ALA A 32 3.23 38.28 7.31
C ALA A 32 2.40 36.97 7.24
N GLY A 33 3.01 35.82 7.32
CA GLY A 33 2.29 34.54 7.43
C GLY A 33 2.97 33.37 6.72
N LYS A 34 2.53 32.15 7.02
CA LYS A 34 2.97 30.93 6.34
C LYS A 34 2.31 30.84 4.97
N ALA A 35 3.05 30.36 3.96
CA ALA A 35 2.47 29.98 2.67
C ALA A 35 1.31 28.99 2.87
N LYS A 36 0.28 29.15 2.07
CA LYS A 36 -0.91 28.29 2.09
C LYS A 36 -1.03 27.57 0.73
N PRO A 37 -1.22 26.27 0.71
CA PRO A 37 -1.50 25.54 -0.52
C PRO A 37 -2.90 25.86 -1.03
N ASN A 38 -3.17 25.52 -2.32
CA ASN A 38 -4.50 25.73 -2.92
C ASN A 38 -5.60 24.98 -2.16
N SER A 39 -5.32 23.79 -1.63
CA SER A 39 -6.25 23.01 -0.83
C SER A 39 -6.73 23.73 0.44
N PHE A 40 -5.97 24.70 0.97
CA PHE A 40 -6.42 25.56 2.05
C PHE A 40 -7.57 26.49 1.65
N TRP A 41 -7.54 26.97 0.38
CA TRP A 41 -8.54 27.91 -0.14
C TRP A 41 -9.73 27.20 -0.79
N TRP A 42 -9.47 26.07 -1.45
CA TRP A 42 -10.45 25.23 -2.15
C TRP A 42 -10.23 23.76 -1.80
N PRO A 43 -10.69 23.32 -0.60
CA PRO A 43 -10.43 21.96 -0.13
C PRO A 43 -11.13 20.88 -0.96
N ASP A 44 -12.23 21.21 -1.64
CA ASP A 44 -12.98 20.29 -2.49
C ASP A 44 -12.45 20.19 -3.93
N GLN A 45 -11.32 20.85 -4.23
CA GLN A 45 -10.69 20.74 -5.55
C GLN A 45 -9.94 19.41 -5.65
N LEU A 46 -10.04 18.76 -6.84
CA LEU A 46 -9.33 17.51 -7.11
C LEU A 46 -7.84 17.60 -6.72
N ASN A 47 -7.39 16.73 -5.88
CA ASN A 47 -6.00 16.65 -5.41
C ASN A 47 -5.16 15.81 -6.37
N LEU A 48 -4.16 16.42 -7.01
CA LEU A 48 -3.22 15.75 -7.91
C LEU A 48 -1.86 15.45 -7.23
N GLN A 49 -1.74 15.70 -5.93
CA GLN A 49 -0.50 15.49 -5.19
C GLN A 49 -0.03 14.02 -5.24
N PRO A 50 -0.90 12.99 -5.14
CA PRO A 50 -0.46 11.59 -5.23
C PRO A 50 0.39 11.29 -6.47
N LEU A 51 0.08 11.93 -7.59
CA LEU A 51 0.80 11.73 -8.85
C LEU A 51 2.15 12.48 -8.92
N ARG A 52 2.56 13.13 -7.85
CA ARG A 52 3.82 13.88 -7.71
C ARG A 52 4.69 13.38 -6.57
N ASP A 53 4.10 12.66 -5.64
CA ASP A 53 4.82 12.13 -4.49
C ASP A 53 5.88 11.12 -4.95
N HIS A 54 6.94 10.96 -4.17
CA HIS A 54 8.08 10.10 -4.47
C HIS A 54 8.71 10.33 -5.86
N ALA A 55 8.68 11.61 -6.31
CA ALA A 55 9.35 11.97 -7.55
C ALA A 55 10.86 11.72 -7.43
N ILE A 56 11.50 11.40 -8.55
CA ILE A 56 12.95 11.10 -8.57
C ILE A 56 13.79 12.27 -8.04
N GLU A 57 13.29 13.50 -8.21
CA GLU A 57 13.93 14.72 -7.70
C GLU A 57 13.98 14.77 -6.17
N SER A 58 13.10 14.05 -5.48
CA SER A 58 13.13 13.91 -4.02
C SER A 58 14.18 12.92 -3.53
N ASN A 59 14.72 12.05 -4.41
CA ASN A 59 15.72 11.06 -4.07
C ASN A 59 17.13 11.69 -4.00
N PRO A 60 17.77 11.78 -2.81
CA PRO A 60 19.10 12.38 -2.68
C PRO A 60 20.21 11.58 -3.34
N TYR A 61 19.98 10.31 -3.73
CA TYR A 61 20.95 9.49 -4.46
C TYR A 61 20.81 9.61 -5.98
N GLY A 62 19.73 10.25 -6.48
CA GLY A 62 19.45 10.39 -7.91
C GLY A 62 18.89 9.13 -8.56
N ASP A 63 18.68 9.20 -9.86
CA ASP A 63 18.05 8.17 -10.70
C ASP A 63 18.98 7.01 -11.09
N ASP A 64 20.29 7.24 -11.05
CA ASP A 64 21.31 6.22 -11.35
C ASP A 64 21.58 5.24 -10.19
N PHE A 65 20.98 5.46 -9.01
CA PHE A 65 21.22 4.62 -7.83
C PHE A 65 20.30 3.41 -7.80
N ASP A 66 20.88 2.21 -7.98
CA ASP A 66 20.20 0.93 -7.80
C ASP A 66 20.45 0.38 -6.39
N TYR A 67 19.40 0.37 -5.57
CA TYR A 67 19.47 -0.12 -4.20
C TYR A 67 19.67 -1.65 -4.14
N ALA A 68 19.08 -2.42 -5.04
CA ALA A 68 19.24 -3.87 -5.06
C ALA A 68 20.70 -4.26 -5.36
N GLU A 69 21.33 -3.56 -6.32
CA GLU A 69 22.77 -3.73 -6.59
C GLU A 69 23.63 -3.31 -5.38
N ALA A 70 23.28 -2.23 -4.69
CA ALA A 70 23.98 -1.76 -3.50
C ALA A 70 23.87 -2.74 -2.33
N PHE A 71 22.67 -3.26 -2.06
CA PHE A 71 22.45 -4.24 -0.99
C PHE A 71 23.14 -5.58 -1.26
N ALA A 72 23.23 -6.00 -2.52
CA ALA A 72 23.94 -7.23 -2.91
C ALA A 72 25.45 -7.20 -2.59
N GLN A 73 26.03 -6.02 -2.33
CA GLN A 73 27.45 -5.85 -1.95
C GLN A 73 27.68 -5.97 -0.43
N VAL A 74 26.61 -6.06 0.37
CA VAL A 74 26.72 -6.08 1.84
C VAL A 74 27.24 -7.43 2.32
N ASP A 75 28.23 -7.43 3.21
CA ASP A 75 28.54 -8.62 4.00
C ASP A 75 27.41 -8.85 5.02
N PHE A 76 26.51 -9.74 4.62
CA PHE A 76 25.28 -9.98 5.39
C PHE A 76 25.54 -10.61 6.75
N ALA A 77 26.59 -11.44 6.88
CA ALA A 77 26.98 -12.03 8.14
C ALA A 77 27.54 -10.97 9.11
N GLU A 78 28.34 -10.02 8.59
CA GLU A 78 28.84 -8.88 9.38
C GLU A 78 27.69 -7.97 9.82
N LEU A 79 26.74 -7.67 8.94
CA LEU A 79 25.55 -6.88 9.26
C LEU A 79 24.73 -7.50 10.41
N LYS A 80 24.49 -8.81 10.34
CA LYS A 80 23.79 -9.55 11.43
C LYS A 80 24.58 -9.51 12.73
N ALA A 81 25.91 -9.62 12.69
CA ALA A 81 26.77 -9.53 13.88
C ALA A 81 26.72 -8.12 14.51
N ASP A 82 26.71 -7.06 13.70
CA ASP A 82 26.56 -5.69 14.21
C ASP A 82 25.19 -5.47 14.85
N LEU A 83 24.11 -6.00 14.25
CA LEU A 83 22.78 -5.94 14.84
C LEU A 83 22.71 -6.68 16.19
N LYS A 84 23.26 -7.88 16.29
CA LYS A 84 23.35 -8.62 17.56
C LYS A 84 24.10 -7.86 18.64
N LYS A 85 25.19 -7.20 18.26
CA LYS A 85 25.94 -6.34 19.18
C LYS A 85 25.08 -5.22 19.71
N VAL A 86 24.37 -4.47 18.85
CA VAL A 86 23.46 -3.39 19.28
C VAL A 86 22.35 -3.91 20.19
N MET A 87 21.80 -5.09 19.93
CA MET A 87 20.72 -5.68 20.74
C MET A 87 21.13 -6.02 22.16
N THR A 88 22.40 -6.38 22.37
CA THR A 88 22.91 -6.88 23.66
C THR A 88 23.74 -5.85 24.42
N GLU A 89 24.02 -4.68 23.82
CA GLU A 89 24.74 -3.58 24.47
C GLU A 89 23.76 -2.50 24.95
N SER A 90 23.24 -2.64 26.17
CA SER A 90 22.30 -1.68 26.78
C SER A 90 22.91 -0.28 26.90
N GLN A 91 22.14 0.75 26.55
CA GLN A 91 22.55 2.15 26.58
C GLN A 91 21.95 2.86 27.79
N ASP A 92 22.75 3.68 28.49
CA ASP A 92 22.30 4.39 29.69
C ASP A 92 21.14 5.37 29.41
N TRP A 93 21.09 5.93 28.20
CA TRP A 93 20.04 6.88 27.83
C TRP A 93 18.69 6.22 27.53
N TRP A 94 18.69 4.91 27.20
CA TRP A 94 17.52 4.06 26.99
C TRP A 94 17.87 2.62 27.34
N PRO A 95 17.84 2.22 28.62
CA PRO A 95 18.22 0.89 29.05
C PRO A 95 17.33 -0.21 28.48
N ALA A 96 17.93 -1.34 28.11
CA ALA A 96 17.24 -2.48 27.57
C ALA A 96 16.53 -3.29 28.68
N ASP A 97 15.29 -3.70 28.40
CA ASP A 97 14.57 -4.63 29.26
C ASP A 97 15.32 -5.97 29.33
N TRP A 98 15.60 -6.47 30.53
CA TRP A 98 16.41 -7.67 30.75
C TRP A 98 17.77 -7.67 30.04
N GLY A 99 18.28 -6.49 29.68
CA GLY A 99 19.56 -6.32 29.00
C GLY A 99 19.55 -6.63 27.52
N HIS A 100 18.36 -6.76 26.88
CA HIS A 100 18.24 -7.15 25.48
C HIS A 100 17.17 -6.36 24.73
N TYR A 101 17.54 -5.62 23.67
CA TYR A 101 16.62 -4.84 22.85
C TYR A 101 15.79 -5.68 21.84
N GLY A 102 16.03 -6.99 21.75
CA GLY A 102 15.35 -7.84 20.77
C GLY A 102 13.84 -7.67 20.72
N PRO A 103 13.11 -7.76 21.86
CA PRO A 103 11.67 -7.55 21.87
C PRO A 103 11.26 -6.16 21.36
N PHE A 104 12.05 -5.14 21.64
CA PHE A 104 11.83 -3.79 21.18
C PHE A 104 11.99 -3.67 19.64
N PHE A 105 12.97 -4.36 19.06
CA PHE A 105 13.16 -4.41 17.62
C PHE A 105 12.12 -5.30 16.90
N ILE A 106 11.64 -6.37 17.53
CA ILE A 106 10.50 -7.15 17.02
C ILE A 106 9.26 -6.24 16.93
N ARG A 107 8.95 -5.49 18.00
CA ARG A 107 7.85 -4.53 17.97
C ARG A 107 8.01 -3.48 16.88
N MET A 108 9.21 -2.93 16.70
CA MET A 108 9.50 -1.95 15.64
C MET A 108 9.25 -2.54 14.25
N SER A 109 9.73 -3.75 13.98
CA SER A 109 9.52 -4.44 12.70
C SER A 109 8.05 -4.75 12.45
N TRP A 110 7.35 -5.24 13.48
CA TRP A 110 5.91 -5.47 13.43
C TRP A 110 5.13 -4.20 13.08
N HIS A 111 5.44 -3.08 13.75
CA HIS A 111 4.78 -1.81 13.53
C HIS A 111 5.16 -1.14 12.21
N ALA A 112 6.30 -1.49 11.62
CA ALA A 112 6.63 -1.10 10.26
C ALA A 112 5.78 -1.87 9.24
N ALA A 113 5.66 -3.21 9.40
CA ALA A 113 4.99 -4.10 8.46
C ALA A 113 3.46 -4.14 8.61
N GLY A 114 2.95 -4.01 9.85
CA GLY A 114 1.52 -4.17 10.17
C GLY A 114 0.61 -3.04 9.67
N THR A 115 1.15 -2.04 9.02
CA THR A 115 0.38 -0.98 8.33
C THR A 115 -0.10 -1.41 6.95
N TYR A 116 0.38 -2.54 6.41
CA TYR A 116 -0.05 -3.05 5.11
C TYR A 116 -1.55 -3.34 5.08
N ARG A 117 -2.19 -2.99 3.96
CA ARG A 117 -3.61 -3.28 3.71
C ARG A 117 -3.83 -3.86 2.31
N THR A 118 -4.64 -4.91 2.25
CA THR A 118 -4.93 -5.65 1.01
C THR A 118 -5.73 -4.83 0.00
N ALA A 119 -6.57 -3.89 0.47
CA ALA A 119 -7.52 -3.16 -0.36
C ALA A 119 -6.84 -2.36 -1.49
N ASP A 120 -5.70 -1.73 -1.21
CA ASP A 120 -4.95 -0.92 -2.18
C ASP A 120 -3.44 -1.19 -2.17
N GLY A 121 -2.97 -2.15 -1.36
CA GLY A 121 -1.56 -2.52 -1.26
C GLY A 121 -0.67 -1.51 -0.55
N ARG A 122 -1.22 -0.43 0.00
CA ARG A 122 -0.46 0.59 0.73
C ARG A 122 -0.10 0.16 2.13
N GLY A 123 0.80 0.90 2.74
CA GLY A 123 1.41 0.55 4.01
C GLY A 123 2.48 -0.53 3.86
N GLY A 124 2.82 -1.20 4.97
CA GLY A 124 3.88 -2.20 4.98
C GLY A 124 5.25 -1.64 5.34
N ALA A 125 6.26 -2.49 5.21
CA ALA A 125 7.63 -2.17 5.59
C ALA A 125 8.45 -1.49 4.48
N GLY A 126 7.92 -1.46 3.25
CA GLY A 126 8.55 -0.80 2.11
C GLY A 126 8.78 0.68 2.38
N GLY A 127 9.82 1.28 1.79
CA GLY A 127 10.12 2.70 1.91
C GLY A 127 10.58 3.19 3.29
N GLY A 128 10.42 2.41 4.36
CA GLY A 128 10.80 2.81 5.72
C GLY A 128 9.94 3.94 6.28
N GLN A 129 8.67 3.97 5.96
CA GLN A 129 7.70 5.03 6.27
C GLN A 129 7.50 5.30 7.77
N GLN A 130 7.84 4.37 8.66
CA GLN A 130 7.80 4.60 10.11
C GLN A 130 8.68 5.78 10.56
N ARG A 131 9.61 6.26 9.73
CA ARG A 131 10.46 7.45 10.00
C ARG A 131 9.71 8.77 9.86
N PHE A 132 8.60 8.77 9.12
CA PHE A 132 7.86 9.97 8.74
C PHE A 132 6.55 10.11 9.52
N GLU A 133 6.07 11.35 9.59
CA GLU A 133 4.73 11.62 10.09
C GLU A 133 3.67 11.24 9.03
N PRO A 134 2.48 10.79 9.42
CA PRO A 134 1.98 10.70 10.81
C PRO A 134 2.46 9.47 11.57
N LEU A 135 3.05 8.45 10.91
CA LEU A 135 3.39 7.17 11.54
C LEU A 135 4.35 7.31 12.71
N SER A 136 5.38 8.17 12.56
CA SER A 136 6.35 8.42 13.63
C SER A 136 5.71 8.96 14.92
N SER A 137 4.62 9.69 14.82
CA SER A 137 3.91 10.32 15.92
C SER A 137 2.63 9.63 16.37
N TRP A 138 2.27 8.49 15.78
CA TRP A 138 1.14 7.71 16.27
C TRP A 138 1.38 7.18 17.68
N PRO A 139 0.38 7.21 18.59
CA PRO A 139 0.50 6.63 19.93
C PRO A 139 0.90 5.14 19.89
N ASP A 140 0.44 4.38 18.89
CA ASP A 140 0.83 2.98 18.68
C ASP A 140 2.35 2.83 18.51
N ASN A 141 3.02 3.83 17.98
CA ASN A 141 4.47 3.87 17.74
C ASN A 141 5.27 4.55 18.86
N ALA A 142 4.64 4.73 20.02
CA ALA A 142 5.32 5.35 21.17
C ALA A 142 6.67 4.68 21.46
N ASN A 143 7.71 5.50 21.59
CA ASN A 143 9.11 5.14 21.82
C ASN A 143 9.85 4.44 20.66
N LEU A 144 9.23 4.16 19.50
CA LEU A 144 9.95 3.56 18.37
C LEU A 144 10.97 4.53 17.71
N ASP A 145 10.85 5.82 17.95
CA ASP A 145 11.89 6.81 17.67
C ASP A 145 13.22 6.45 18.37
N LYS A 146 13.18 5.89 19.60
CA LYS A 146 14.36 5.39 20.31
C LYS A 146 14.90 4.13 19.68
N ALA A 147 14.05 3.19 19.24
CA ALA A 147 14.48 1.99 18.54
C ALA A 147 15.29 2.33 17.28
N ARG A 148 14.77 3.25 16.45
CA ARG A 148 15.51 3.76 15.28
C ARG A 148 16.81 4.46 15.67
N ARG A 149 16.83 5.21 16.75
CA ARG A 149 18.06 5.88 17.24
C ARG A 149 19.11 4.86 17.71
N LEU A 150 18.72 3.77 18.33
CA LEU A 150 19.61 2.66 18.71
C LEU A 150 20.27 1.99 17.50
N LEU A 151 19.55 1.90 16.37
CA LEU A 151 20.06 1.33 15.11
C LEU A 151 20.95 2.28 14.31
N TRP A 152 21.02 3.56 14.67
CA TRP A 152 21.79 4.55 13.90
C TRP A 152 23.26 4.19 13.68
N PRO A 153 24.02 3.63 14.66
CA PRO A 153 25.40 3.21 14.42
C PRO A 153 25.55 2.17 13.30
N VAL A 154 24.59 1.26 13.17
CA VAL A 154 24.55 0.26 12.07
C VAL A 154 24.23 0.98 10.76
N LYS A 155 23.16 1.78 10.72
CA LYS A 155 22.82 2.56 9.53
C LYS A 155 23.97 3.45 9.06
N GLN A 156 24.66 4.09 9.98
CA GLN A 156 25.82 4.94 9.67
C GLN A 156 26.97 4.14 9.06
N LYS A 157 27.24 2.92 9.55
CA LYS A 157 28.29 2.05 9.02
C LYS A 157 28.02 1.61 7.59
N TYR A 158 26.81 1.18 7.30
CA TYR A 158 26.45 0.60 6.00
C TYR A 158 25.94 1.65 4.99
N GLY A 159 25.55 2.84 5.45
CA GLY A 159 25.15 3.98 4.63
C GLY A 159 24.05 3.65 3.64
N ARG A 160 24.31 3.93 2.35
CA ARG A 160 23.34 3.69 1.27
C ARG A 160 23.13 2.23 0.91
N ASN A 161 24.05 1.34 1.34
CA ASN A 161 23.97 -0.08 1.01
C ASN A 161 22.93 -0.84 1.85
N VAL A 162 22.47 -0.27 2.96
CA VAL A 162 21.37 -0.82 3.77
C VAL A 162 20.35 0.29 4.01
N SER A 163 19.17 0.16 3.42
CA SER A 163 18.06 1.08 3.61
C SER A 163 17.52 1.04 5.04
N TRP A 164 16.83 2.06 5.47
CA TRP A 164 16.05 1.98 6.71
C TRP A 164 14.93 0.95 6.61
N ALA A 165 14.29 0.84 5.44
CA ALA A 165 13.24 -0.13 5.22
C ALA A 165 13.70 -1.56 5.49
N ASP A 166 14.83 -1.98 4.90
CA ASP A 166 15.42 -3.30 5.15
C ASP A 166 15.96 -3.44 6.58
N LEU A 167 16.56 -2.40 7.13
CA LEU A 167 17.13 -2.43 8.47
C LEU A 167 16.05 -2.61 9.56
N LEU A 168 14.91 -1.95 9.42
CA LEU A 168 13.78 -2.07 10.35
C LEU A 168 13.25 -3.51 10.40
N VAL A 169 13.13 -4.19 9.25
CA VAL A 169 12.67 -5.59 9.17
C VAL A 169 13.76 -6.55 9.64
N LEU A 170 14.98 -6.37 9.16
CA LEU A 170 16.10 -7.25 9.50
C LEU A 170 16.39 -7.25 11.00
N ALA A 171 16.28 -6.10 11.65
CA ALA A 171 16.50 -5.99 13.10
C ALA A 171 15.54 -6.90 13.90
N GLY A 172 14.26 -6.96 13.51
CA GLY A 172 13.30 -7.87 14.16
C GLY A 172 13.57 -9.35 13.87
N THR A 173 13.97 -9.68 12.65
CA THR A 173 14.33 -11.04 12.25
C THR A 173 15.56 -11.53 13.02
N VAL A 174 16.62 -10.74 13.05
CA VAL A 174 17.86 -11.06 13.80
C VAL A 174 17.60 -11.12 15.30
N ALA A 175 16.67 -10.30 15.82
CA ALA A 175 16.28 -10.34 17.23
C ALA A 175 15.66 -11.68 17.62
N MET A 176 14.75 -12.20 16.81
CA MET A 176 14.16 -13.52 17.07
C MET A 176 15.20 -14.62 17.01
N GLU A 177 16.12 -14.57 16.04
CA GLU A 177 17.21 -15.55 15.91
C GLU A 177 18.15 -15.54 17.14
N ASP A 178 18.51 -14.34 17.61
CA ASP A 178 19.38 -14.19 18.78
C ASP A 178 18.73 -14.70 20.08
N MET A 179 17.40 -14.61 20.15
CA MET A 179 16.60 -15.15 21.25
C MET A 179 16.19 -16.63 21.06
N GLY A 180 16.75 -17.31 20.06
CA GLY A 180 16.65 -18.77 19.88
C GLY A 180 15.53 -19.24 18.96
N PHE A 181 14.85 -18.36 18.22
CA PHE A 181 13.85 -18.73 17.23
C PHE A 181 14.48 -18.91 15.84
N LYS A 182 14.07 -19.93 15.10
CA LYS A 182 14.49 -20.16 13.72
C LYS A 182 13.52 -19.48 12.76
N THR A 183 13.93 -18.38 12.17
CA THR A 183 13.14 -17.64 11.17
C THR A 183 13.03 -18.38 9.83
N PHE A 184 12.07 -18.00 8.98
CA PHE A 184 11.92 -18.59 7.65
C PHE A 184 12.96 -18.06 6.65
N GLY A 185 13.54 -16.90 6.95
CA GLY A 185 14.55 -16.22 6.15
C GLY A 185 14.33 -14.71 6.12
N PHE A 186 15.08 -14.05 5.23
CA PHE A 186 14.99 -12.60 4.99
C PHE A 186 15.33 -12.29 3.55
N ALA A 187 14.56 -11.40 2.94
CA ALA A 187 14.89 -10.78 1.65
C ALA A 187 15.05 -9.27 1.83
N GLY A 188 16.15 -8.73 1.33
CA GLY A 188 16.35 -7.30 1.13
C GLY A 188 15.81 -6.86 -0.23
N GLY A 189 15.94 -5.58 -0.54
CA GLY A 189 15.52 -4.96 -1.80
C GLY A 189 14.47 -3.86 -1.62
N ARG A 190 14.13 -3.50 -0.37
CA ARG A 190 13.27 -2.34 -0.06
C ARG A 190 14.10 -1.07 -0.11
N ALA A 191 13.94 -0.27 -1.16
CA ALA A 191 14.53 1.06 -1.21
C ALA A 191 13.90 2.00 -0.17
N ASP A 192 14.65 3.00 0.30
CA ASP A 192 14.11 4.04 1.19
C ASP A 192 13.29 5.07 0.40
N ASP A 193 12.16 5.49 0.97
CA ASP A 193 11.48 6.71 0.59
C ASP A 193 12.15 7.93 1.24
N TRP A 194 11.93 9.11 0.66
CA TRP A 194 12.54 10.36 1.10
C TRP A 194 11.53 11.40 1.55
N GLU A 195 10.26 11.03 1.46
CA GLU A 195 9.12 11.84 1.90
C GLU A 195 8.01 10.92 2.42
N PRO A 196 7.07 11.45 3.23
CA PRO A 196 5.96 10.66 3.75
C PRO A 196 5.00 10.26 2.65
N ASP A 197 4.45 9.05 2.77
CA ASP A 197 3.31 8.61 1.95
C ASP A 197 2.05 9.42 2.29
N ILE A 198 1.17 9.54 1.29
CA ILE A 198 -0.22 9.88 1.57
C ILE A 198 -0.87 8.65 2.20
N VAL A 199 -1.33 8.82 3.42
CA VAL A 199 -1.91 7.72 4.18
C VAL A 199 -3.41 7.66 3.93
N TYR A 200 -3.85 6.76 3.05
CA TYR A 200 -5.27 6.50 2.79
C TYR A 200 -5.81 5.42 3.75
N TRP A 201 -6.16 5.84 4.96
CA TRP A 201 -6.67 4.93 5.99
C TRP A 201 -8.21 4.95 6.11
N GLY A 202 -8.91 5.42 5.10
CA GLY A 202 -10.32 5.74 5.13
C GLY A 202 -10.50 7.21 5.54
N PRO A 203 -11.59 7.61 6.19
CA PRO A 203 -11.71 8.96 6.72
C PRO A 203 -10.68 9.18 7.84
N GLU A 204 -9.52 9.72 7.50
CA GLU A 204 -8.35 9.81 8.40
C GLU A 204 -8.60 10.70 9.60
N GLU A 205 -9.43 11.73 9.46
CA GLU A 205 -9.91 12.55 10.57
C GLU A 205 -10.67 11.72 11.61
N GLU A 206 -11.46 10.75 11.18
CA GLU A 206 -12.16 9.81 12.06
C GLU A 206 -11.23 8.76 12.65
N LEU A 207 -10.18 8.38 11.91
CA LEU A 207 -9.14 7.47 12.40
C LEU A 207 -8.46 8.04 13.65
N LEU A 208 -8.11 9.30 13.62
CA LEU A 208 -7.49 10.01 14.76
C LEU A 208 -8.49 10.27 15.88
N ALA A 209 -9.79 10.31 15.59
CA ALA A 209 -10.87 10.58 16.54
C ALA A 209 -11.46 9.35 17.24
N SER A 210 -10.89 8.17 17.11
CA SER A 210 -11.36 6.90 17.70
C SER A 210 -12.70 6.33 17.17
N ASP A 211 -13.39 6.98 16.23
CA ASP A 211 -14.64 6.50 15.66
C ASP A 211 -14.42 5.64 14.40
N ARG A 212 -13.73 4.53 14.58
CA ARG A 212 -13.30 3.61 13.50
C ARG A 212 -14.23 2.44 13.26
N HIS A 213 -15.17 2.24 14.15
CA HIS A 213 -16.09 1.13 14.09
C HIS A 213 -17.50 1.62 13.78
N ASP A 214 -18.28 0.80 13.11
CA ASP A 214 -19.72 0.99 12.99
C ASP A 214 -20.44 0.59 14.30
N LYS A 215 -21.76 0.69 14.32
CA LYS A 215 -22.57 0.36 15.49
C LYS A 215 -22.49 -1.12 15.88
N GLU A 216 -22.19 -1.98 14.94
CA GLU A 216 -21.99 -3.41 15.09
C GLU A 216 -20.53 -3.77 15.43
N MET A 217 -19.70 -2.78 15.70
CA MET A 217 -18.27 -2.93 16.01
C MET A 217 -17.45 -3.57 14.88
N ASN A 218 -17.86 -3.37 13.61
CA ASN A 218 -17.02 -3.68 12.48
C ASN A 218 -16.10 -2.50 12.18
N LEU A 219 -14.88 -2.77 11.73
CA LEU A 219 -14.01 -1.72 11.20
C LEU A 219 -14.62 -1.11 9.94
N LYS A 220 -14.63 0.21 9.84
CA LYS A 220 -15.04 0.91 8.64
C LYS A 220 -14.17 0.49 7.46
N PRO A 221 -14.74 0.44 6.24
CA PRO A 221 -13.97 0.06 5.04
C PRO A 221 -12.69 0.89 4.87
N GLY A 222 -11.63 0.25 4.40
CA GLY A 222 -10.34 0.90 4.14
C GLY A 222 -9.39 1.01 5.34
N LEU A 223 -9.86 0.85 6.58
CA LEU A 223 -9.01 0.96 7.76
C LEU A 223 -8.11 -0.27 7.91
N GLY A 224 -6.80 -0.05 8.03
CA GLY A 224 -5.80 -1.11 8.24
C GLY A 224 -5.10 -1.05 9.59
N ALA A 225 -5.04 0.14 10.21
CA ALA A 225 -4.36 0.37 11.48
C ALA A 225 -5.24 1.15 12.45
N THR A 226 -4.82 1.24 13.71
CA THR A 226 -5.52 2.00 14.74
C THR A 226 -4.56 2.84 15.58
N VAL A 227 -5.07 3.85 16.29
CA VAL A 227 -4.30 4.68 17.24
C VAL A 227 -4.50 4.26 18.70
N MET A 228 -5.06 3.10 18.95
CA MET A 228 -5.50 2.64 20.27
C MET A 228 -4.44 1.84 21.05
N GLY A 229 -3.17 2.10 20.82
CA GLY A 229 -2.08 1.44 21.55
C GLY A 229 -1.52 0.21 20.85
N LEU A 230 -2.29 -0.43 19.97
CA LEU A 230 -1.84 -1.45 19.04
C LEU A 230 -2.19 -1.06 17.61
N ILE A 231 -1.39 -1.46 16.67
CA ILE A 231 -1.54 -1.04 15.27
C ILE A 231 -2.82 -1.60 14.59
N TYR A 232 -3.52 -2.54 15.22
CA TYR A 232 -4.66 -3.25 14.63
C TYR A 232 -5.89 -3.41 15.54
N VAL A 233 -5.75 -3.62 16.86
CA VAL A 233 -6.89 -3.83 17.77
C VAL A 233 -6.67 -3.25 19.16
N ASN A 234 -7.78 -2.92 19.86
CA ASN A 234 -7.71 -2.52 21.26
C ASN A 234 -7.43 -3.75 22.15
N PRO A 235 -6.31 -3.81 22.89
CA PRO A 235 -5.93 -4.96 23.72
C PRO A 235 -6.88 -5.21 24.90
N GLU A 236 -7.63 -4.18 25.32
CA GLU A 236 -8.66 -4.31 26.36
C GLU A 236 -9.98 -4.90 25.82
N GLY A 237 -10.07 -5.08 24.48
CA GLY A 237 -11.27 -5.50 23.75
C GLY A 237 -12.03 -4.34 23.11
N PRO A 238 -13.06 -4.64 22.29
CA PRO A 238 -13.80 -3.67 21.50
C PRO A 238 -14.42 -2.56 22.35
N GLY A 239 -14.01 -1.30 22.11
CA GLY A 239 -14.48 -0.15 22.88
C GLY A 239 -14.19 -0.24 24.38
N GLY A 240 -13.15 -0.99 24.80
CA GLY A 240 -12.85 -1.25 26.20
C GLY A 240 -13.72 -2.35 26.84
N ASN A 241 -14.53 -3.04 26.04
CA ASN A 241 -15.28 -4.20 26.51
C ASN A 241 -14.39 -5.45 26.57
N SER A 242 -14.05 -5.86 27.76
CA SER A 242 -13.15 -7.00 28.00
C SER A 242 -13.81 -8.37 27.79
N ASP A 243 -14.47 -8.54 26.63
CA ASP A 243 -15.01 -9.80 26.14
C ASP A 243 -14.07 -10.40 25.07
N PRO A 244 -13.40 -11.54 25.39
CA PRO A 244 -12.44 -12.16 24.46
C PRO A 244 -13.06 -12.62 23.13
N VAL A 245 -14.33 -13.09 23.14
CA VAL A 245 -15.00 -13.54 21.91
C VAL A 245 -15.35 -12.37 21.01
N ALA A 246 -15.78 -11.25 21.58
CA ALA A 246 -16.00 -10.03 20.83
C ALA A 246 -14.68 -9.47 20.26
N ALA A 247 -13.58 -9.57 21.02
CA ALA A 247 -12.25 -9.16 20.55
C ALA A 247 -11.76 -10.02 19.38
N ALA A 248 -12.03 -11.32 19.35
CA ALA A 248 -11.67 -12.21 18.24
C ALA A 248 -12.22 -11.73 16.88
N LYS A 249 -13.43 -11.17 16.86
CA LYS A 249 -14.01 -10.60 15.64
C LYS A 249 -13.16 -9.46 15.08
N GLN A 250 -12.74 -8.53 15.94
CA GLN A 250 -11.90 -7.39 15.51
C GLN A 250 -10.49 -7.83 15.11
N ILE A 251 -9.91 -8.79 15.82
CA ILE A 251 -8.63 -9.38 15.45
C ILE A 251 -8.72 -9.93 14.03
N ARG A 252 -9.72 -10.76 13.74
CA ARG A 252 -9.92 -11.38 12.43
C ARG A 252 -10.07 -10.36 11.31
N GLN A 253 -10.80 -9.28 11.55
CA GLN A 253 -10.97 -8.19 10.60
C GLN A 253 -9.65 -7.45 10.33
N SER A 254 -8.91 -7.09 11.37
CA SER A 254 -7.68 -6.32 11.24
C SER A 254 -6.56 -7.15 10.61
N PHE A 255 -6.38 -8.39 11.05
CA PHE A 255 -5.37 -9.29 10.48
C PHE A 255 -5.72 -9.72 9.05
N GLY A 256 -6.99 -9.92 8.74
CA GLY A 256 -7.44 -10.19 7.37
C GLY A 256 -7.08 -9.05 6.40
N ARG A 257 -7.14 -7.79 6.87
CA ARG A 257 -6.69 -6.63 6.07
C ARG A 257 -5.18 -6.58 5.84
N MET A 258 -4.40 -7.23 6.71
CA MET A 258 -2.97 -7.46 6.52
C MET A 258 -2.66 -8.74 5.73
N ALA A 259 -3.66 -9.33 5.08
CA ALA A 259 -3.58 -10.59 4.34
C ALA A 259 -3.36 -11.84 5.20
N MET A 260 -3.65 -11.81 6.51
CA MET A 260 -3.47 -12.95 7.41
C MET A 260 -4.77 -13.73 7.60
N ASN A 261 -4.71 -15.05 7.43
CA ASN A 261 -5.78 -15.96 7.79
C ASN A 261 -5.77 -16.26 9.31
N ASP A 262 -6.72 -17.08 9.79
CA ASP A 262 -6.85 -17.40 11.22
C ASP A 262 -5.61 -18.13 11.78
N GLU A 263 -4.99 -19.02 11.02
CA GLU A 263 -3.78 -19.75 11.43
C GLU A 263 -2.57 -18.83 11.55
N GLU A 264 -2.34 -17.99 10.53
CA GLU A 264 -1.28 -16.98 10.52
C GLU A 264 -1.49 -15.95 11.64
N THR A 265 -2.74 -15.56 11.91
CA THR A 265 -3.11 -14.65 13.00
C THR A 265 -2.77 -15.22 14.35
N VAL A 266 -3.20 -16.44 14.63
CA VAL A 266 -2.87 -17.13 15.90
C VAL A 266 -1.35 -17.32 16.05
N ALA A 267 -0.67 -17.72 14.98
CA ALA A 267 0.78 -17.90 14.98
C ALA A 267 1.52 -16.60 15.30
N LEU A 268 1.12 -15.47 14.69
CA LEU A 268 1.73 -14.17 14.91
C LEU A 268 1.50 -13.64 16.33
N ILE A 269 0.28 -13.77 16.87
CA ILE A 269 -0.02 -13.32 18.24
C ILE A 269 0.75 -14.18 19.25
N ALA A 270 0.61 -15.49 19.19
CA ALA A 270 1.25 -16.39 20.14
C ALA A 270 2.78 -16.36 20.04
N GLY A 271 3.32 -16.27 18.82
CA GLY A 271 4.77 -16.16 18.59
C GLY A 271 5.33 -14.83 19.06
N GLY A 272 4.68 -13.71 18.70
CA GLY A 272 5.10 -12.37 19.09
C GLY A 272 5.05 -12.15 20.60
N HIS A 273 3.95 -12.54 21.24
CA HIS A 273 3.77 -12.39 22.70
C HIS A 273 4.60 -13.36 23.55
N THR A 274 5.33 -14.29 22.93
CA THR A 274 6.40 -15.04 23.61
C THR A 274 7.52 -14.11 24.08
N PHE A 275 7.73 -12.98 23.37
CA PHE A 275 8.83 -12.06 23.61
C PHE A 275 8.36 -10.76 24.29
N GLY A 276 9.20 -10.22 25.18
CA GLY A 276 9.08 -8.90 25.74
C GLY A 276 7.93 -8.68 26.71
N LYS A 277 7.49 -7.45 26.77
CA LYS A 277 6.42 -6.96 27.65
C LYS A 277 5.70 -5.76 27.03
N VAL A 278 4.51 -5.47 27.53
CA VAL A 278 3.85 -4.18 27.38
C VAL A 278 4.29 -3.21 28.48
N HIS A 279 4.27 -1.90 28.24
CA HIS A 279 4.78 -0.89 29.13
C HIS A 279 3.67 0.12 29.49
N GLY A 280 3.31 0.15 30.73
CA GLY A 280 2.26 1.01 31.29
C GLY A 280 2.50 1.31 32.76
N ALA A 281 3.75 1.63 33.11
CA ALA A 281 4.18 1.89 34.48
C ALA A 281 3.41 3.03 35.17
N ALA A 282 2.79 3.94 34.39
CA ALA A 282 1.94 5.01 34.87
C ALA A 282 0.96 5.46 33.77
N LYS A 283 0.03 6.37 34.11
CA LYS A 283 -0.90 6.94 33.15
C LYS A 283 -0.18 7.85 32.15
N ALA A 284 -0.31 7.55 30.86
CA ALA A 284 0.32 8.29 29.79
C ALA A 284 -0.03 9.79 29.83
N SER A 285 -1.31 10.14 30.05
CA SER A 285 -1.79 11.52 30.14
C SER A 285 -1.17 12.37 31.24
N GLU A 286 -0.60 11.75 32.27
CA GLU A 286 0.03 12.43 33.39
C GLU A 286 1.55 12.58 33.22
N CYS A 287 2.17 11.71 32.43
CA CYS A 287 3.62 11.52 32.42
C CYS A 287 4.28 11.80 31.08
N LEU A 288 3.65 11.48 29.95
CA LEU A 288 4.29 11.57 28.64
C LEU A 288 4.34 13.01 28.12
N GLY A 289 5.49 13.37 27.57
CA GLY A 289 5.67 14.59 26.77
C GLY A 289 5.06 14.47 25.37
N PRO A 290 5.25 15.48 24.54
CA PRO A 290 4.73 15.47 23.18
C PRO A 290 5.33 14.32 22.36
N ASP A 291 4.62 13.94 21.30
CA ASP A 291 5.10 13.02 20.26
C ASP A 291 6.27 13.63 19.46
N PRO A 292 6.94 12.87 18.57
CA PRO A 292 8.08 13.36 17.80
C PRO A 292 7.79 14.62 16.97
N ALA A 293 6.62 14.72 16.32
CA ALA A 293 6.27 15.89 15.50
C ALA A 293 6.08 17.16 16.32
N ALA A 294 5.56 17.02 17.52
CA ALA A 294 5.32 18.13 18.45
C ALA A 294 6.50 18.42 19.40
N ALA A 295 7.52 17.56 19.41
CA ALA A 295 8.68 17.72 20.29
C ALA A 295 9.52 18.96 19.92
N PRO A 296 10.13 19.67 20.90
CA PRO A 296 11.03 20.79 20.63
C PRO A 296 12.24 20.37 19.79
N ILE A 297 12.74 21.29 18.95
CA ILE A 297 13.81 21.02 17.99
C ILE A 297 15.12 20.51 18.62
N GLU A 298 15.42 20.93 19.85
CA GLU A 298 16.58 20.45 20.59
C GLU A 298 16.49 18.99 21.02
N GLN A 299 15.31 18.36 20.92
CA GLN A 299 15.13 16.94 21.17
C GLN A 299 15.47 16.06 19.96
N GLN A 300 15.76 16.66 18.82
CA GLN A 300 16.27 15.95 17.62
C GLN A 300 15.38 14.79 17.15
N GLY A 301 14.05 15.00 17.18
CA GLY A 301 13.07 13.98 16.77
C GLY A 301 12.80 12.89 17.81
N LEU A 302 13.26 13.05 19.06
CA LEU A 302 12.93 12.16 20.16
C LEU A 302 11.76 12.74 20.98
N GLY A 303 10.57 12.21 20.73
CA GLY A 303 9.36 12.53 21.47
C GLY A 303 9.08 11.59 22.64
N TRP A 304 7.85 11.64 23.18
CA TRP A 304 7.34 10.81 24.27
C TRP A 304 8.27 10.72 25.49
N LYS A 305 8.92 11.80 25.86
CA LYS A 305 9.69 11.85 27.11
C LYS A 305 8.76 11.67 28.30
N ASN A 306 9.13 10.72 29.17
CA ASN A 306 8.38 10.40 30.35
C ASN A 306 8.95 11.19 31.56
N SER A 307 8.11 11.94 32.24
CA SER A 307 8.45 12.72 33.45
C SER A 307 8.24 11.95 34.76
N CYS A 308 7.66 10.74 34.70
CA CYS A 308 7.40 9.92 35.87
C CYS A 308 8.56 8.94 36.11
N GLY A 309 8.89 8.70 37.36
CA GLY A 309 9.98 7.84 37.76
C GLY A 309 11.31 8.22 37.10
N LYS A 310 12.02 7.23 36.54
CA LYS A 310 13.27 7.44 35.80
C LYS A 310 13.03 7.85 34.35
N GLY A 311 11.79 7.75 33.86
CA GLY A 311 11.40 8.03 32.48
C GLY A 311 11.71 6.90 31.47
N ASN A 312 12.36 5.84 31.89
CA ASN A 312 12.76 4.67 31.08
C ASN A 312 12.86 3.41 31.95
N ALA A 313 13.33 2.31 31.39
CA ALA A 313 13.41 0.99 32.02
C ALA A 313 12.06 0.59 32.64
N GLU A 314 12.02 0.28 33.96
CA GLU A 314 10.80 -0.08 34.68
C GLU A 314 9.69 1.00 34.64
N ASP A 315 10.05 2.24 34.40
CA ASP A 315 9.11 3.37 34.31
C ASP A 315 8.66 3.67 32.87
N THR A 316 9.00 2.82 31.89
CA THR A 316 8.63 3.03 30.47
C THR A 316 7.12 3.02 30.31
N ILE A 317 6.61 3.91 29.44
CA ILE A 317 5.19 4.00 29.07
C ILE A 317 5.07 3.93 27.54
N THR A 318 4.22 3.01 27.03
CA THR A 318 3.81 2.94 25.63
C THR A 318 2.30 2.81 25.51
N SER A 319 1.73 1.75 26.10
CA SER A 319 0.30 1.52 26.23
C SER A 319 -0.11 1.69 27.70
N GLY A 320 -1.36 1.58 28.04
CA GLY A 320 -1.78 1.57 29.43
C GLY A 320 -1.57 0.23 30.14
N LEU A 321 -1.14 -0.82 29.45
CA LEU A 321 -0.93 -2.18 29.95
C LEU A 321 0.49 -2.35 30.46
N GLU A 322 0.68 -3.21 31.49
CA GLU A 322 2.00 -3.42 32.12
C GLU A 322 2.27 -4.90 32.40
N GLY A 323 3.35 -5.44 31.83
CA GLY A 323 3.86 -6.78 32.18
C GLY A 323 4.25 -7.63 30.98
N ALA A 324 4.94 -8.73 31.24
CA ALA A 324 5.32 -9.75 30.27
C ALA A 324 4.30 -10.91 30.27
N TRP A 325 4.22 -11.63 29.16
CA TRP A 325 3.35 -12.82 29.05
C TRP A 325 3.99 -14.10 29.58
N THR A 326 5.31 -14.12 29.64
CA THR A 326 6.09 -15.30 30.01
C THR A 326 7.15 -14.99 31.07
N ALA A 327 7.66 -15.99 31.73
CA ALA A 327 8.78 -15.86 32.66
C ALA A 327 10.16 -15.74 31.95
N ALA A 328 10.21 -15.97 30.65
CA ALA A 328 11.42 -15.92 29.83
C ALA A 328 11.27 -14.98 28.61
N PRO A 329 11.05 -13.67 28.80
CA PRO A 329 10.64 -12.75 27.75
C PRO A 329 11.72 -12.43 26.69
N THR A 330 12.94 -12.91 26.87
CA THR A 330 14.06 -12.78 25.91
C THR A 330 14.50 -14.12 25.34
N GLN A 331 13.61 -15.15 25.38
CA GLN A 331 13.91 -16.47 24.84
C GLN A 331 12.68 -17.04 24.12
N TRP A 332 12.89 -17.72 23.00
CA TRP A 332 11.86 -18.52 22.36
C TRP A 332 11.47 -19.72 23.24
N THR A 333 10.21 -19.82 23.60
CA THR A 333 9.66 -20.91 24.41
C THR A 333 8.19 -21.14 24.13
N MET A 334 7.66 -22.29 24.52
CA MET A 334 6.22 -22.57 24.48
C MET A 334 5.44 -21.99 25.67
N MET A 335 6.08 -21.16 26.51
CA MET A 335 5.46 -20.68 27.77
C MET A 335 4.19 -19.88 27.54
N TYR A 336 4.10 -19.08 26.45
CA TYR A 336 2.90 -18.31 26.16
C TYR A 336 1.67 -19.21 26.01
N LEU A 337 1.71 -20.20 25.12
CA LEU A 337 0.61 -21.15 24.91
C LEU A 337 0.35 -22.04 26.15
N ASN A 338 1.42 -22.44 26.81
CA ASN A 338 1.29 -23.17 28.08
C ASN A 338 0.54 -22.36 29.14
N ASN A 339 0.93 -21.10 29.38
CA ASN A 339 0.27 -20.22 30.33
C ASN A 339 -1.20 -19.97 29.93
N LEU A 340 -1.47 -19.71 28.66
CA LEU A 340 -2.81 -19.43 28.13
C LEU A 340 -3.80 -20.55 28.50
N PHE A 341 -3.39 -21.81 28.41
CA PHE A 341 -4.26 -22.98 28.65
C PHE A 341 -4.15 -23.59 30.02
N ALA A 342 -3.04 -23.40 30.77
CA ALA A 342 -2.85 -23.99 32.07
C ALA A 342 -3.65 -23.31 33.19
N TYR A 343 -4.00 -22.05 33.02
CA TYR A 343 -4.61 -21.24 34.07
C TYR A 343 -5.98 -20.67 33.70
N GLU A 344 -6.79 -20.47 34.73
CA GLU A 344 -7.93 -19.56 34.67
C GLU A 344 -7.46 -18.13 35.01
N TYR A 345 -8.13 -17.12 34.46
CA TYR A 345 -7.69 -15.75 34.57
C TYR A 345 -8.72 -14.86 35.29
N GLU A 346 -8.23 -13.85 36.00
CA GLU A 346 -9.04 -12.80 36.61
C GLU A 346 -8.55 -11.42 36.17
N LYS A 347 -9.49 -10.47 36.09
CA LYS A 347 -9.21 -9.09 35.66
C LYS A 347 -8.51 -8.32 36.75
N VAL A 348 -7.50 -7.54 36.34
CA VAL A 348 -6.83 -6.55 37.18
C VAL A 348 -6.63 -5.27 36.38
N GLU A 349 -6.41 -4.16 37.07
CA GLU A 349 -5.96 -2.91 36.46
C GLU A 349 -4.43 -2.82 36.53
N SER A 350 -3.83 -2.36 35.43
CA SER A 350 -2.41 -2.01 35.39
C SER A 350 -2.14 -0.69 36.13
N PRO A 351 -0.88 -0.34 36.42
CA PRO A 351 -0.53 0.98 36.94
C PRO A 351 -0.97 2.12 36.01
N GLY A 352 -1.03 1.88 34.70
CA GLY A 352 -1.53 2.81 33.69
C GLY A 352 -3.07 2.96 33.66
N GLY A 353 -3.79 2.10 34.41
CA GLY A 353 -5.25 2.12 34.52
C GLY A 353 -5.98 1.30 33.44
N ALA A 354 -5.26 0.50 32.65
CA ALA A 354 -5.85 -0.36 31.63
C ALA A 354 -6.20 -1.75 32.19
N VAL A 355 -7.22 -2.40 31.62
CA VAL A 355 -7.65 -3.75 32.02
C VAL A 355 -6.72 -4.81 31.43
N GLN A 356 -6.17 -5.64 32.28
CA GLN A 356 -5.38 -6.82 31.93
C GLN A 356 -5.77 -8.03 32.80
N TRP A 357 -5.18 -9.19 32.53
CA TRP A 357 -5.58 -10.44 33.20
C TRP A 357 -4.37 -11.11 33.80
N ILE A 358 -4.54 -11.67 35.00
CA ILE A 358 -3.52 -12.50 35.67
C ILE A 358 -4.09 -13.89 35.99
N ALA A 359 -3.22 -14.87 36.16
CA ALA A 359 -3.67 -16.20 36.60
C ALA A 359 -4.29 -16.11 38.00
N LYS A 360 -5.46 -16.74 38.16
CA LYS A 360 -6.21 -16.78 39.45
C LYS A 360 -5.36 -17.43 40.56
N ASP A 361 -5.69 -17.07 41.79
CA ASP A 361 -5.11 -17.61 43.01
C ASP A 361 -3.58 -17.41 43.12
N GLY A 362 -3.03 -16.46 42.35
CA GLY A 362 -1.62 -16.14 42.35
C GLY A 362 -0.73 -17.26 41.81
N ALA A 363 -1.24 -18.14 40.94
CA ALA A 363 -0.56 -19.33 40.45
C ALA A 363 0.79 -19.02 39.76
N THR A 364 0.93 -17.83 39.13
CA THR A 364 2.17 -17.38 38.45
C THR A 364 2.81 -16.18 39.13
N LYS A 365 2.44 -15.89 40.38
CA LYS A 365 2.88 -14.69 41.06
C LYS A 365 4.41 -14.57 41.14
N ASP A 366 4.93 -13.41 40.76
CA ASP A 366 6.35 -13.03 40.88
C ASP A 366 7.32 -14.00 40.19
N THR A 367 6.90 -14.60 39.06
CA THR A 367 7.74 -15.55 38.30
C THR A 367 8.61 -14.88 37.24
N VAL A 368 8.29 -13.65 36.81
CA VAL A 368 9.09 -12.90 35.87
C VAL A 368 10.24 -12.20 36.60
N ALA A 369 11.45 -12.36 36.11
CA ALA A 369 12.63 -11.69 36.67
C ALA A 369 12.52 -10.17 36.60
N PRO A 370 13.20 -9.41 37.47
CA PRO A 370 13.26 -7.96 37.40
C PRO A 370 13.69 -7.47 36.02
N VAL A 371 12.96 -6.52 35.46
CA VAL A 371 13.22 -5.98 34.11
C VAL A 371 14.54 -5.20 34.00
N ALA A 372 14.96 -4.60 35.11
CA ALA A 372 16.21 -3.86 35.25
C ALA A 372 16.76 -3.97 36.68
N GLU A 373 17.97 -3.49 36.91
CA GLU A 373 18.57 -3.46 38.24
C GLU A 373 17.76 -2.55 39.19
N GLY A 374 17.33 -3.12 40.31
CA GLY A 374 16.51 -2.45 41.32
C GLY A 374 15.00 -2.54 41.10
N ALA A 375 14.56 -3.11 39.98
CA ALA A 375 13.14 -3.40 39.76
C ALA A 375 12.69 -4.64 40.58
N GLU A 376 11.39 -4.77 40.80
CA GLU A 376 10.80 -5.93 41.46
C GLU A 376 10.49 -7.04 40.46
N LYS A 377 10.29 -8.27 40.91
CA LYS A 377 9.71 -9.35 40.13
C LYS A 377 8.28 -9.04 39.77
N SER A 378 7.84 -9.48 38.61
CA SER A 378 6.47 -9.25 38.14
C SER A 378 5.74 -10.59 37.89
N THR A 379 4.41 -10.47 37.72
CA THR A 379 3.52 -11.59 37.44
C THR A 379 3.21 -11.57 35.92
N PRO A 380 3.29 -12.72 35.23
CA PRO A 380 2.85 -12.80 33.84
C PRO A 380 1.40 -12.38 33.67
N ILE A 381 1.12 -11.70 32.57
CA ILE A 381 -0.20 -11.20 32.23
C ILE A 381 -0.74 -11.82 30.96
N MET A 382 -2.05 -11.66 30.72
CA MET A 382 -2.70 -11.82 29.45
C MET A 382 -3.54 -10.57 29.15
N LEU A 383 -3.71 -10.27 27.86
CA LEU A 383 -4.60 -9.24 27.36
C LEU A 383 -5.99 -9.85 27.09
N THR A 384 -7.01 -9.03 26.96
CA THR A 384 -8.32 -9.54 26.49
C THR A 384 -8.20 -10.17 25.09
N THR A 385 -7.37 -9.60 24.25
CA THR A 385 -7.06 -10.14 22.92
C THR A 385 -6.28 -11.46 22.96
N ASP A 386 -5.45 -11.72 23.97
CA ASP A 386 -4.81 -13.03 24.16
C ASP A 386 -5.83 -14.10 24.52
N LEU A 387 -6.74 -13.78 25.43
CA LEU A 387 -7.81 -14.72 25.82
C LEU A 387 -8.73 -15.06 24.65
N SER A 388 -8.77 -14.27 23.59
CA SER A 388 -9.48 -14.63 22.36
C SER A 388 -8.94 -15.92 21.75
N LEU A 389 -7.64 -16.19 21.85
CA LEU A 389 -7.03 -17.42 21.35
C LEU A 389 -7.46 -18.67 22.15
N LYS A 390 -7.95 -18.48 23.38
CA LYS A 390 -8.51 -19.54 24.23
C LYS A 390 -10.02 -19.65 24.11
N GLU A 391 -10.75 -18.53 23.93
CA GLU A 391 -12.19 -18.47 24.05
C GLU A 391 -12.93 -18.54 22.71
N ASP A 392 -12.39 -17.99 21.62
CA ASP A 392 -12.96 -18.15 20.26
C ASP A 392 -12.79 -19.62 19.80
N PRO A 393 -13.85 -20.28 19.31
CA PRO A 393 -13.79 -21.71 18.98
C PRO A 393 -12.74 -22.06 17.89
N VAL A 394 -12.59 -21.22 16.86
CA VAL A 394 -11.66 -21.45 15.76
C VAL A 394 -10.22 -21.21 16.23
N TYR A 395 -9.97 -20.09 16.87
CA TYR A 395 -8.64 -19.77 17.42
C TYR A 395 -8.20 -20.80 18.48
N ARG A 396 -9.12 -21.28 19.31
CA ARG A 396 -8.84 -22.31 20.32
C ARG A 396 -8.37 -23.62 19.68
N GLU A 397 -9.00 -24.05 18.60
CA GLU A 397 -8.63 -25.26 17.88
C GLU A 397 -7.19 -25.13 17.35
N ILE A 398 -6.89 -24.02 16.69
CA ILE A 398 -5.54 -23.73 16.17
C ILE A 398 -4.53 -23.63 17.30
N SER A 399 -4.82 -22.87 18.36
CA SER A 399 -3.91 -22.67 19.48
C SER A 399 -3.61 -23.96 20.24
N ARG A 400 -4.59 -24.87 20.39
CA ARG A 400 -4.35 -26.20 20.99
C ARG A 400 -3.53 -27.08 20.09
N ARG A 401 -3.80 -27.09 18.78
CA ARG A 401 -2.98 -27.82 17.82
C ARG A 401 -1.51 -27.37 17.88
N PHE A 402 -1.26 -26.08 17.97
CA PHE A 402 0.08 -25.52 18.12
C PHE A 402 0.72 -25.87 19.46
N LEU A 403 -0.05 -25.89 20.55
CA LEU A 403 0.45 -26.32 21.86
C LEU A 403 0.87 -27.78 21.83
N ASP A 404 0.08 -28.63 21.18
CA ASP A 404 0.33 -30.08 21.09
C ASP A 404 1.44 -30.41 20.06
N ASN A 405 1.70 -29.50 19.10
CA ASN A 405 2.69 -29.69 18.03
C ASN A 405 3.61 -28.46 17.90
N PRO A 406 4.62 -28.32 18.77
CA PRO A 406 5.51 -27.16 18.80
C PRO A 406 6.25 -26.89 17.49
N GLU A 407 6.68 -27.92 16.76
CA GLU A 407 7.37 -27.76 15.47
C GLU A 407 6.45 -27.17 14.39
N GLU A 408 5.16 -27.52 14.42
CA GLU A 408 4.15 -26.94 13.53
C GLU A 408 3.94 -25.45 13.84
N PHE A 409 3.87 -25.10 15.13
CA PHE A 409 3.78 -23.73 15.58
C PHE A 409 5.00 -22.88 15.15
N GLU A 410 6.19 -23.41 15.35
CA GLU A 410 7.44 -22.74 14.94
C GLU A 410 7.43 -22.43 13.44
N LEU A 411 7.05 -23.41 12.62
CA LEU A 411 6.99 -23.24 11.17
C LEU A 411 5.89 -22.26 10.75
N ALA A 412 4.72 -22.33 11.37
CA ALA A 412 3.60 -21.41 11.09
C ALA A 412 3.97 -19.97 11.44
N PHE A 413 4.57 -19.75 12.61
CA PHE A 413 5.03 -18.41 13.01
C PHE A 413 6.16 -17.90 12.11
N ALA A 414 7.13 -18.73 11.75
CA ALA A 414 8.22 -18.34 10.85
C ALA A 414 7.69 -17.89 9.48
N LYS A 415 6.74 -18.63 8.89
CA LYS A 415 6.12 -18.29 7.61
C LYS A 415 5.22 -17.05 7.71
N ALA A 416 4.43 -16.93 8.77
CA ALA A 416 3.54 -15.79 8.99
C ALA A 416 4.34 -14.50 9.21
N TRP A 417 5.45 -14.55 9.95
CA TRP A 417 6.38 -13.42 10.10
C TRP A 417 7.01 -13.02 8.76
N PHE A 418 7.45 -14.00 7.99
CA PHE A 418 8.00 -13.75 6.67
C PHE A 418 6.96 -13.10 5.75
N LYS A 419 5.73 -13.63 5.72
CA LYS A 419 4.63 -13.04 4.94
C LYS A 419 4.33 -11.60 5.40
N LEU A 420 4.17 -11.37 6.69
CA LEU A 420 3.90 -10.04 7.25
C LEU A 420 4.92 -9.00 6.78
N THR A 421 6.20 -9.35 6.84
CA THR A 421 7.31 -8.43 6.57
C THR A 421 7.72 -8.33 5.10
N HIS A 422 7.18 -9.17 4.19
CA HIS A 422 7.54 -9.22 2.77
C HIS A 422 6.35 -9.11 1.83
N ARG A 423 5.10 -9.03 2.36
CA ARG A 423 3.89 -9.03 1.56
C ARG A 423 3.80 -7.85 0.58
N ASP A 424 4.39 -6.74 0.93
CA ASP A 424 4.45 -5.48 0.18
C ASP A 424 5.61 -5.39 -0.83
N MET A 425 6.45 -6.43 -0.92
CA MET A 425 7.61 -6.42 -1.81
C MET A 425 7.32 -6.92 -3.24
N GLY A 426 6.15 -7.49 -3.48
CA GLY A 426 5.82 -8.13 -4.75
C GLY A 426 6.48 -9.49 -4.94
N PRO A 427 6.74 -9.91 -6.19
CA PRO A 427 7.22 -11.26 -6.49
C PRO A 427 8.67 -11.47 -6.08
N LYS A 428 9.03 -12.75 -5.85
CA LYS A 428 10.36 -13.20 -5.44
C LYS A 428 11.51 -12.70 -6.34
N ALA A 429 11.23 -12.39 -7.60
CA ALA A 429 12.21 -11.82 -8.54
C ALA A 429 12.81 -10.46 -8.05
N ARG A 430 12.15 -9.79 -7.13
CA ARG A 430 12.63 -8.54 -6.51
C ARG A 430 13.48 -8.75 -5.25
N TYR A 431 13.58 -9.98 -4.76
CA TYR A 431 14.24 -10.29 -3.49
C TYR A 431 15.75 -10.39 -3.67
N VAL A 432 16.48 -9.78 -2.75
CA VAL A 432 17.96 -9.76 -2.76
C VAL A 432 18.49 -10.25 -1.42
N GLY A 433 19.53 -11.06 -1.44
CA GLY A 433 20.26 -11.49 -0.24
C GLY A 433 20.50 -12.99 -0.14
N ALA A 434 21.36 -13.36 0.80
CA ALA A 434 21.81 -14.74 0.99
C ALA A 434 20.81 -15.63 1.74
N GLU A 435 19.83 -15.05 2.41
CA GLU A 435 18.82 -15.77 3.21
C GLU A 435 17.42 -15.70 2.60
N VAL A 436 17.32 -15.37 1.30
CA VAL A 436 16.06 -15.47 0.56
C VAL A 436 15.62 -16.93 0.53
N PRO A 437 14.39 -17.25 0.98
CA PRO A 437 13.90 -18.62 0.95
C PRO A 437 13.81 -19.19 -0.48
N ASP A 438 14.22 -20.44 -0.65
CA ASP A 438 14.07 -21.14 -1.95
C ASP A 438 12.62 -21.42 -2.32
N ALA A 439 11.74 -21.57 -1.32
CA ALA A 439 10.35 -21.89 -1.52
C ALA A 439 9.60 -20.74 -2.22
N ASP A 440 8.79 -21.08 -3.22
CA ASP A 440 7.80 -20.18 -3.80
C ASP A 440 6.51 -20.26 -2.97
N LEU A 441 6.10 -19.12 -2.43
CA LEU A 441 4.88 -19.02 -1.65
C LEU A 441 3.75 -18.48 -2.54
N LEU A 442 2.56 -19.05 -2.43
CA LEU A 442 1.44 -18.73 -3.32
C LEU A 442 1.08 -17.24 -3.35
N TRP A 443 1.17 -16.58 -2.19
CA TRP A 443 0.90 -15.14 -2.05
C TRP A 443 1.94 -14.22 -2.74
N GLN A 444 3.07 -14.77 -3.23
CA GLN A 444 4.09 -14.03 -3.99
C GLN A 444 3.77 -13.98 -5.48
N ASP A 445 2.62 -14.49 -5.90
CA ASP A 445 2.19 -14.56 -7.29
C ASP A 445 3.21 -15.26 -8.20
N PRO A 446 3.64 -16.50 -7.87
CA PRO A 446 4.73 -17.17 -8.54
C PRO A 446 4.47 -17.36 -10.03
N LEU A 447 5.54 -17.35 -10.81
CA LEU A 447 5.54 -17.55 -12.25
C LEU A 447 6.39 -18.78 -12.61
N PRO A 448 6.03 -19.53 -13.67
CA PRO A 448 6.87 -20.63 -14.15
C PRO A 448 8.17 -20.09 -14.76
N GLU A 449 9.23 -20.88 -14.69
CA GLU A 449 10.44 -20.62 -15.47
C GLU A 449 10.20 -20.94 -16.96
N ALA A 450 10.68 -20.05 -17.85
CA ALA A 450 10.63 -20.29 -19.28
C ALA A 450 11.69 -21.35 -19.66
N ASP A 451 11.25 -22.48 -20.24
CA ASP A 451 12.14 -23.54 -20.75
C ASP A 451 12.37 -23.45 -22.27
N TYR A 452 11.97 -22.31 -22.85
CA TYR A 452 12.04 -22.00 -24.27
C TYR A 452 12.84 -20.73 -24.55
N LYS A 453 13.21 -20.52 -25.81
CA LYS A 453 13.84 -19.28 -26.25
C LYS A 453 12.79 -18.22 -26.55
N THR A 454 13.03 -17.01 -26.10
CA THR A 454 12.19 -15.87 -26.43
C THR A 454 12.21 -15.54 -27.92
N ILE A 455 11.14 -14.92 -28.39
CA ILE A 455 10.98 -14.41 -29.77
C ILE A 455 11.94 -13.25 -30.04
N ASP A 456 12.37 -13.09 -31.31
CA ASP A 456 13.17 -11.93 -31.76
C ASP A 456 12.33 -10.92 -32.56
N ALA A 457 12.96 -9.82 -32.98
CA ALA A 457 12.29 -8.74 -33.72
C ALA A 457 11.60 -9.24 -35.02
N GLY A 458 12.16 -10.25 -35.69
CA GLY A 458 11.57 -10.83 -36.89
C GLY A 458 10.29 -11.64 -36.57
N ASP A 459 10.27 -12.29 -35.42
CA ASP A 459 9.10 -13.02 -34.94
C ASP A 459 8.03 -12.05 -34.44
N VAL A 460 8.40 -10.98 -33.73
CA VAL A 460 7.51 -9.88 -33.33
C VAL A 460 6.78 -9.29 -34.55
N ALA A 461 7.50 -8.98 -35.63
CA ALA A 461 6.88 -8.45 -36.85
C ALA A 461 5.88 -9.42 -37.51
N LYS A 462 6.19 -10.74 -37.48
CA LYS A 462 5.26 -11.77 -37.99
C LYS A 462 4.02 -11.87 -37.13
N LEU A 463 4.16 -11.87 -35.82
CA LEU A 463 3.06 -11.94 -34.86
C LEU A 463 2.16 -10.72 -34.92
N LYS A 464 2.71 -9.49 -34.98
CA LYS A 464 1.93 -8.27 -35.20
C LYS A 464 1.09 -8.39 -36.49
N LYS A 465 1.71 -8.89 -37.57
CA LYS A 465 0.98 -9.08 -38.83
C LYS A 465 -0.15 -10.14 -38.73
N ALA A 466 0.08 -11.21 -37.98
CA ALA A 466 -0.95 -12.24 -37.76
C ALA A 466 -2.12 -11.69 -36.95
N ILE A 467 -1.83 -10.96 -35.87
CA ILE A 467 -2.84 -10.32 -35.01
C ILE A 467 -3.67 -9.31 -35.82
N LEU A 468 -3.04 -8.45 -36.63
CA LEU A 468 -3.71 -7.45 -37.43
C LEU A 468 -4.47 -8.04 -38.65
N ALA A 469 -4.26 -9.29 -38.96
CA ALA A 469 -5.00 -10.00 -40.00
C ALA A 469 -6.30 -10.63 -39.47
N THR A 470 -6.57 -10.62 -38.18
CA THR A 470 -7.83 -11.05 -37.59
C THR A 470 -8.91 -9.97 -37.70
N ASP A 471 -10.15 -10.34 -37.37
CA ASP A 471 -11.28 -9.40 -37.37
C ASP A 471 -11.34 -8.52 -36.11
N LEU A 472 -10.34 -8.60 -35.20
CA LEU A 472 -10.30 -7.82 -33.97
C LEU A 472 -10.03 -6.33 -34.26
N SER A 473 -10.85 -5.47 -33.67
CA SER A 473 -10.72 -4.03 -33.73
C SER A 473 -9.55 -3.50 -32.89
N ASN A 474 -9.13 -2.23 -33.13
CA ASN A 474 -8.16 -1.56 -32.28
C ASN A 474 -8.63 -1.50 -30.82
N ALA A 475 -9.90 -1.17 -30.59
CA ALA A 475 -10.48 -1.04 -29.27
C ALA A 475 -10.47 -2.35 -28.46
N GLU A 476 -10.81 -3.50 -29.09
CA GLU A 476 -10.80 -4.82 -28.44
C GLU A 476 -9.40 -5.24 -28.01
N LEU A 477 -8.41 -5.09 -28.90
CA LEU A 477 -7.01 -5.41 -28.59
C LEU A 477 -6.44 -4.52 -27.48
N VAL A 478 -6.73 -3.21 -27.52
CA VAL A 478 -6.31 -2.25 -26.51
C VAL A 478 -6.96 -2.54 -25.16
N ARG A 479 -8.28 -2.82 -25.14
CA ARG A 479 -8.98 -3.20 -23.89
C ARG A 479 -8.42 -4.47 -23.27
N ALA A 480 -8.13 -5.50 -24.06
CA ALA A 480 -7.56 -6.76 -23.55
C ALA A 480 -6.16 -6.57 -22.98
N ALA A 481 -5.29 -5.79 -23.65
CA ALA A 481 -3.96 -5.48 -23.15
C ALA A 481 -4.03 -4.64 -21.86
N TRP A 482 -4.91 -3.65 -21.83
CA TRP A 482 -5.14 -2.83 -20.64
C TRP A 482 -5.71 -3.66 -19.48
N ALA A 483 -6.70 -4.52 -19.72
CA ALA A 483 -7.26 -5.43 -18.70
C ALA A 483 -6.19 -6.33 -18.06
N SER A 484 -5.20 -6.77 -18.84
CA SER A 484 -4.09 -7.59 -18.36
C SER A 484 -3.12 -6.75 -17.50
N ALA A 485 -2.65 -5.60 -18.01
CA ALA A 485 -1.59 -4.82 -17.40
C ALA A 485 -2.07 -3.91 -16.26
N ALA A 486 -3.26 -3.31 -16.39
CA ALA A 486 -3.75 -2.31 -15.44
C ALA A 486 -4.28 -2.89 -14.12
N SER A 487 -4.17 -4.19 -13.89
CA SER A 487 -4.33 -4.79 -12.57
C SER A 487 -3.12 -4.52 -11.65
N TYR A 488 -2.00 -4.05 -12.20
CA TYR A 488 -0.79 -3.73 -11.44
C TYR A 488 -1.03 -2.64 -10.40
N ARG A 489 -0.36 -2.79 -9.25
CA ARG A 489 -0.27 -1.81 -8.17
C ARG A 489 1.20 -1.58 -7.81
N ASN A 490 1.66 -0.35 -7.91
CA ASN A 490 3.03 0.03 -7.50
C ASN A 490 3.22 0.03 -5.97
N THR A 491 2.14 -0.01 -5.22
CA THR A 491 2.15 0.02 -3.75
C THR A 491 2.64 -1.27 -3.12
N ASP A 492 2.29 -2.42 -3.72
CA ASP A 492 2.75 -3.76 -3.29
C ASP A 492 3.30 -4.61 -4.44
N MET A 493 3.49 -4.01 -5.62
CA MET A 493 4.10 -4.64 -6.80
C MET A 493 3.37 -5.89 -7.29
N ARG A 494 2.05 -5.97 -7.08
CA ARG A 494 1.18 -7.07 -7.49
C ARG A 494 0.39 -6.76 -8.74
N GLY A 495 -0.12 -7.80 -9.39
CA GLY A 495 -0.85 -7.68 -10.65
C GLY A 495 0.08 -7.51 -11.84
N GLY A 496 -0.46 -6.99 -12.95
CA GLY A 496 0.28 -6.76 -14.18
C GLY A 496 0.05 -7.82 -15.25
N ALA A 497 0.71 -7.65 -16.40
CA ALA A 497 0.50 -8.46 -17.59
C ALA A 497 1.20 -9.82 -17.54
N ASN A 498 2.29 -9.94 -16.77
CA ASN A 498 3.07 -11.19 -16.71
C ASN A 498 2.26 -12.29 -16.01
N GLY A 499 2.29 -13.47 -16.58
CA GLY A 499 1.44 -14.58 -16.13
C GLY A 499 0.13 -14.72 -16.89
N ALA A 500 -0.27 -13.75 -17.70
CA ALA A 500 -1.57 -13.72 -18.40
C ALA A 500 -2.74 -14.09 -17.47
N ARG A 501 -2.71 -13.66 -16.20
CA ARG A 501 -3.74 -14.02 -15.21
C ARG A 501 -5.12 -13.46 -15.55
N VAL A 502 -5.17 -12.52 -16.50
CA VAL A 502 -6.44 -12.02 -17.06
C VAL A 502 -7.32 -13.13 -17.68
N ARG A 503 -6.74 -14.29 -18.06
CA ARG A 503 -7.48 -15.47 -18.54
C ARG A 503 -7.95 -16.41 -17.41
N LEU A 504 -7.49 -16.18 -16.18
CA LEU A 504 -7.75 -17.01 -15.00
C LEU A 504 -8.75 -16.31 -14.06
N ALA A 505 -9.40 -17.10 -13.20
CA ALA A 505 -10.17 -16.54 -12.11
C ALA A 505 -9.22 -15.86 -11.10
N PRO A 506 -9.65 -14.71 -10.49
CA PRO A 506 -10.93 -14.04 -10.66
C PRO A 506 -10.95 -13.05 -11.83
N GLN A 507 -9.81 -12.66 -12.41
CA GLN A 507 -9.67 -11.54 -13.35
C GLN A 507 -10.52 -11.69 -14.62
N LYS A 508 -10.64 -12.92 -15.17
CA LYS A 508 -11.42 -13.17 -16.38
C LYS A 508 -12.91 -12.83 -16.23
N ASP A 509 -13.41 -12.86 -15.00
CA ASP A 509 -14.82 -12.68 -14.67
C ASP A 509 -15.12 -11.25 -14.17
N TRP A 510 -14.11 -10.38 -14.03
CA TRP A 510 -14.32 -9.00 -13.60
C TRP A 510 -15.17 -8.19 -14.59
N PRO A 511 -16.25 -7.55 -14.16
CA PRO A 511 -17.13 -6.79 -15.05
C PRO A 511 -16.41 -5.73 -15.88
N VAL A 512 -15.41 -5.06 -15.30
CA VAL A 512 -14.59 -4.03 -15.96
C VAL A 512 -13.82 -4.58 -17.18
N ASN A 513 -13.59 -5.87 -17.25
CA ASN A 513 -12.83 -6.54 -18.32
C ASN A 513 -13.71 -7.02 -19.49
N ASN A 514 -15.03 -6.78 -19.46
CA ASN A 514 -15.96 -7.24 -20.49
C ASN A 514 -15.78 -8.75 -20.79
N PRO A 515 -16.16 -9.67 -19.90
CA PRO A 515 -15.78 -11.09 -19.96
C PRO A 515 -16.03 -11.80 -21.30
N GLU A 516 -17.15 -11.52 -21.98
CA GLU A 516 -17.49 -12.14 -23.27
C GLU A 516 -16.55 -11.67 -24.38
N GLU A 517 -16.27 -10.37 -24.45
CA GLU A 517 -15.33 -9.80 -25.41
C GLU A 517 -13.91 -10.28 -25.12
N LEU A 518 -13.48 -10.22 -23.85
CA LEU A 518 -12.17 -10.70 -23.44
C LEU A 518 -11.97 -12.17 -23.83
N ALA A 519 -12.94 -13.03 -23.60
CA ALA A 519 -12.86 -14.44 -23.98
C ALA A 519 -12.66 -14.62 -25.49
N THR A 520 -13.33 -13.80 -26.31
CA THR A 520 -13.18 -13.82 -27.78
C THR A 520 -11.78 -13.41 -28.22
N VAL A 521 -11.25 -12.33 -27.63
CA VAL A 521 -9.89 -11.85 -27.93
C VAL A 521 -8.85 -12.88 -27.51
N LEU A 522 -8.97 -13.45 -26.30
CA LEU A 522 -8.04 -14.46 -25.79
C LEU A 522 -8.03 -15.71 -26.66
N ALA A 523 -9.21 -16.22 -27.05
CA ALA A 523 -9.30 -17.42 -27.94
C ALA A 523 -8.59 -17.17 -29.26
N THR A 524 -8.76 -15.98 -29.86
CA THR A 524 -8.09 -15.62 -31.12
C THR A 524 -6.56 -15.55 -30.95
N LEU A 525 -6.08 -14.99 -29.83
CA LEU A 525 -4.64 -14.91 -29.54
C LEU A 525 -4.05 -16.28 -29.20
N GLU A 526 -4.80 -17.17 -28.54
CA GLU A 526 -4.41 -18.56 -28.29
C GLU A 526 -4.25 -19.38 -29.57
N GLU A 527 -5.11 -19.17 -30.57
CA GLU A 527 -4.95 -19.80 -31.90
C GLU A 527 -3.63 -19.34 -32.54
N ILE A 528 -3.32 -18.03 -32.50
CA ILE A 528 -2.06 -17.49 -33.02
C ILE A 528 -0.85 -18.06 -32.26
N GLN A 529 -0.95 -18.19 -30.94
CA GLN A 529 0.06 -18.81 -30.11
C GLN A 529 0.35 -20.26 -30.52
N GLN A 530 -0.71 -21.05 -30.67
CA GLN A 530 -0.60 -22.48 -31.05
C GLN A 530 0.02 -22.64 -32.43
N ASP A 531 -0.40 -21.82 -33.40
CA ASP A 531 0.14 -21.84 -34.76
C ASP A 531 1.64 -21.47 -34.79
N PHE A 532 2.02 -20.48 -34.06
CA PHE A 532 3.42 -20.01 -33.96
C PHE A 532 4.29 -21.05 -33.23
N ASN A 533 3.88 -21.50 -32.06
CA ASN A 533 4.66 -22.43 -31.23
C ASN A 533 4.72 -23.83 -31.84
N GLY A 534 3.67 -24.28 -32.55
CA GLY A 534 3.64 -25.57 -33.23
C GLY A 534 4.53 -25.68 -34.47
N GLY A 535 4.95 -24.55 -35.04
CA GLY A 535 5.70 -24.48 -36.29
C GLY A 535 7.23 -24.43 -36.16
N LEU A 536 7.79 -24.32 -34.99
CA LEU A 536 9.22 -23.97 -34.78
C LEU A 536 10.07 -25.15 -34.29
N PHE A 537 11.02 -25.58 -35.12
CA PHE A 537 12.07 -26.57 -34.77
C PHE A 537 13.10 -26.04 -33.74
N ASN A 538 13.10 -24.73 -33.40
CA ASN A 538 14.17 -24.06 -32.67
C ASN A 538 13.88 -23.81 -31.18
N LYS A 539 12.83 -24.39 -30.59
CA LYS A 539 12.37 -24.13 -29.22
C LYS A 539 12.15 -22.61 -28.89
N LYS A 540 11.84 -21.81 -29.89
CA LYS A 540 11.33 -20.47 -29.67
C LYS A 540 9.82 -20.58 -29.49
N GLU A 541 9.33 -19.92 -28.42
CA GLU A 541 7.92 -19.87 -28.13
C GLU A 541 7.53 -18.44 -27.73
N VAL A 542 6.25 -18.12 -27.88
CA VAL A 542 5.63 -16.90 -27.39
C VAL A 542 4.60 -17.26 -26.35
N SER A 543 4.60 -16.57 -25.21
CA SER A 543 3.54 -16.69 -24.20
C SER A 543 2.29 -15.95 -24.63
N LEU A 544 1.14 -16.34 -24.08
CA LEU A 544 -0.10 -15.58 -24.25
C LEU A 544 0.01 -14.18 -23.61
N ALA A 545 0.72 -14.07 -22.49
CA ALA A 545 1.03 -12.79 -21.84
C ALA A 545 1.72 -11.82 -22.81
N ASP A 546 2.74 -12.29 -23.53
CA ASP A 546 3.41 -11.49 -24.54
C ASP A 546 2.50 -11.14 -25.73
N LEU A 547 1.66 -12.08 -26.18
CA LEU A 547 0.73 -11.84 -27.30
C LEU A 547 -0.36 -10.82 -26.95
N ILE A 548 -0.88 -10.83 -25.73
CA ILE A 548 -1.86 -9.84 -25.26
C ILE A 548 -1.26 -8.42 -25.35
N VAL A 549 -0.06 -8.23 -24.78
CA VAL A 549 0.64 -6.93 -24.79
C VAL A 549 1.02 -6.52 -26.21
N LEU A 550 1.50 -7.47 -27.02
CA LEU A 550 1.85 -7.24 -28.42
C LEU A 550 0.62 -6.87 -29.27
N GLY A 551 -0.55 -7.44 -28.95
CA GLY A 551 -1.83 -7.12 -29.58
C GLY A 551 -2.21 -5.67 -29.36
N GLY A 552 -2.08 -5.15 -28.12
CA GLY A 552 -2.27 -3.75 -27.80
C GLY A 552 -1.30 -2.84 -28.54
N ALA A 553 -0.01 -3.19 -28.58
CA ALA A 553 1.01 -2.43 -29.31
C ALA A 553 0.71 -2.36 -30.81
N ALA A 554 0.36 -3.48 -31.44
CA ALA A 554 0.01 -3.54 -32.86
C ALA A 554 -1.26 -2.72 -33.19
N ALA A 555 -2.24 -2.73 -32.30
CA ALA A 555 -3.46 -1.93 -32.45
C ALA A 555 -3.18 -0.44 -32.37
N ILE A 556 -2.30 0.01 -31.46
CA ILE A 556 -1.88 1.42 -31.33
C ILE A 556 -1.12 1.86 -32.58
N GLU A 557 -0.19 1.04 -33.10
CA GLU A 557 0.52 1.33 -34.36
C GLU A 557 -0.45 1.48 -35.55
N ARG A 558 -1.43 0.57 -35.68
CA ARG A 558 -2.47 0.66 -36.72
C ARG A 558 -3.31 1.93 -36.57
N ALA A 559 -3.74 2.22 -35.33
CA ALA A 559 -4.57 3.41 -35.06
C ALA A 559 -3.81 4.73 -35.29
N ALA A 560 -2.52 4.79 -34.99
CA ALA A 560 -1.67 5.93 -35.32
C ALA A 560 -1.45 6.06 -36.83
N GLY A 561 -1.25 4.94 -37.54
CA GLY A 561 -1.19 4.90 -39.00
C GLY A 561 -2.44 5.42 -39.69
N GLU A 562 -3.63 5.11 -39.15
CA GLU A 562 -4.93 5.64 -39.59
C GLU A 562 -5.06 7.16 -39.34
N ALA A 563 -4.35 7.69 -38.35
CA ALA A 563 -4.22 9.14 -38.10
C ALA A 563 -3.20 9.82 -39.00
N GLY A 564 -2.34 9.07 -39.69
CA GLY A 564 -1.29 9.57 -40.57
C GLY A 564 0.11 9.57 -40.01
N HIS A 565 0.32 8.91 -38.84
CA HIS A 565 1.61 8.80 -38.15
C HIS A 565 2.22 7.40 -38.32
N ASP A 566 3.52 7.34 -38.60
CA ASP A 566 4.29 6.10 -38.64
C ASP A 566 5.09 5.94 -37.34
N VAL A 567 4.61 5.09 -36.44
CA VAL A 567 5.20 4.89 -35.11
C VAL A 567 5.49 3.43 -34.83
N GLU A 568 6.45 3.19 -33.98
CA GLU A 568 6.74 1.87 -33.39
C GLU A 568 6.48 1.94 -31.87
N VAL A 569 5.63 1.07 -31.38
CA VAL A 569 5.40 0.90 -29.93
C VAL A 569 6.44 -0.06 -29.36
N PRO A 570 7.31 0.37 -28.44
CA PRO A 570 8.33 -0.48 -27.83
C PRO A 570 7.71 -1.72 -27.17
N PHE A 571 8.27 -2.88 -27.48
CA PHE A 571 7.83 -4.16 -26.92
C PHE A 571 9.04 -4.98 -26.44
N ALA A 572 9.00 -5.46 -25.21
CA ALA A 572 9.98 -6.37 -24.63
C ALA A 572 9.37 -7.76 -24.41
N PRO A 573 9.80 -8.79 -25.14
CA PRO A 573 9.31 -10.16 -24.95
C PRO A 573 9.90 -10.78 -23.67
N GLY A 574 9.33 -11.92 -23.24
CA GLY A 574 9.85 -12.72 -22.12
C GLY A 574 8.89 -12.87 -20.96
N ARG A 575 7.63 -12.44 -21.10
CA ARG A 575 6.57 -12.82 -20.15
C ARG A 575 6.28 -14.30 -20.28
N VAL A 576 5.76 -14.88 -19.20
CA VAL A 576 5.36 -16.31 -19.15
C VAL A 576 3.89 -16.41 -18.76
N ASP A 577 3.30 -17.60 -18.94
CA ASP A 577 1.89 -17.85 -18.63
C ASP A 577 1.78 -18.62 -17.31
N ALA A 578 1.18 -18.00 -16.29
CA ALA A 578 0.95 -18.65 -15.00
C ALA A 578 -0.10 -19.75 -15.11
N MET A 579 0.01 -20.78 -14.28
CA MET A 579 -0.99 -21.81 -14.11
C MET A 579 -2.04 -21.39 -13.05
N ALA A 580 -3.22 -21.99 -13.11
CA ALA A 580 -4.30 -21.67 -12.17
C ALA A 580 -3.90 -21.92 -10.70
N GLU A 581 -3.18 -23.01 -10.44
CA GLU A 581 -2.65 -23.38 -9.13
C GLU A 581 -1.55 -22.43 -8.59
N MET A 582 -1.02 -21.56 -9.44
CA MET A 582 -0.08 -20.49 -9.08
C MET A 582 -0.78 -19.17 -8.76
N THR A 583 -2.11 -19.17 -8.74
CA THR A 583 -2.91 -17.97 -8.48
C THR A 583 -3.68 -18.12 -7.17
N ASP A 584 -3.37 -17.27 -6.21
CA ASP A 584 -4.12 -17.14 -4.97
C ASP A 584 -5.38 -16.31 -5.23
N VAL A 585 -6.48 -17.01 -5.57
CA VAL A 585 -7.74 -16.39 -6.03
C VAL A 585 -8.28 -15.38 -5.01
N GLU A 586 -8.29 -15.74 -3.72
CA GLU A 586 -8.79 -14.87 -2.64
C GLU A 586 -7.95 -13.59 -2.53
N SER A 587 -6.62 -13.70 -2.62
CA SER A 587 -5.74 -12.54 -2.53
C SER A 587 -5.70 -11.69 -3.81
N PHE A 588 -6.24 -12.21 -4.92
CA PHE A 588 -6.42 -11.44 -6.16
C PHE A 588 -7.71 -10.63 -6.22
N GLU A 589 -8.75 -10.99 -5.46
CA GLU A 589 -10.01 -10.23 -5.43
C GLU A 589 -9.82 -8.72 -5.15
N PRO A 590 -8.97 -8.30 -4.19
CA PRO A 590 -8.73 -6.88 -3.94
C PRO A 590 -8.05 -6.11 -5.08
N LEU A 591 -7.53 -6.80 -6.11
CA LEU A 591 -6.98 -6.16 -7.30
C LEU A 591 -8.05 -5.75 -8.31
N GLU A 592 -9.32 -6.19 -8.14
CA GLU A 592 -10.42 -5.80 -9.01
C GLU A 592 -10.63 -4.28 -8.95
N PRO A 593 -10.60 -3.60 -10.12
CA PRO A 593 -10.87 -2.16 -10.14
C PRO A 593 -12.35 -1.88 -9.90
N TYR A 594 -12.70 -1.27 -8.78
CA TYR A 594 -14.03 -0.70 -8.55
C TYR A 594 -14.31 0.52 -9.43
N ALA A 595 -13.25 1.18 -9.88
CA ALA A 595 -13.30 2.21 -10.89
C ALA A 595 -12.04 2.16 -11.76
N ASP A 596 -12.24 2.43 -13.06
CA ASP A 596 -11.17 2.61 -14.03
C ASP A 596 -11.52 3.76 -14.97
N GLY A 597 -11.09 4.96 -14.62
CA GLY A 597 -11.37 6.16 -15.40
C GLY A 597 -10.82 6.11 -16.83
N PHE A 598 -9.75 5.33 -17.08
CA PHE A 598 -9.19 5.14 -18.42
C PHE A 598 -10.14 4.39 -19.35
N ARG A 599 -10.96 3.45 -18.81
CA ARG A 599 -12.03 2.74 -19.54
C ARG A 599 -13.43 3.32 -19.28
N ASN A 600 -13.52 4.47 -18.63
CA ASN A 600 -14.77 5.13 -18.23
C ASN A 600 -15.70 4.21 -17.42
N TYR A 601 -15.12 3.37 -16.56
CA TYR A 601 -15.80 2.41 -15.70
C TYR A 601 -15.89 2.92 -14.26
N TYR A 602 -17.09 2.84 -13.68
CA TYR A 602 -17.33 3.18 -12.28
C TYR A 602 -18.43 2.28 -11.71
N ALA A 603 -18.06 1.35 -10.83
CA ALA A 603 -19.00 0.40 -10.23
C ALA A 603 -19.87 1.06 -9.15
N GLU A 604 -21.02 0.46 -8.87
CA GLU A 604 -21.85 0.84 -7.73
C GLU A 604 -21.12 0.58 -6.40
N GLY A 605 -21.36 1.44 -5.40
CA GLY A 605 -20.78 1.30 -4.06
C GLY A 605 -19.43 1.97 -3.84
N ASN A 606 -18.88 2.65 -4.85
CA ASN A 606 -17.72 3.50 -4.65
C ASN A 606 -18.02 4.64 -3.67
N MET A 607 -17.08 4.88 -2.74
CA MET A 607 -17.21 5.95 -1.74
C MET A 607 -16.64 7.29 -2.21
N LEU A 608 -15.71 7.27 -3.15
CA LEU A 608 -15.05 8.45 -3.69
C LEU A 608 -15.63 8.84 -5.05
N PRO A 609 -15.61 10.13 -5.41
CA PRO A 609 -16.01 10.60 -6.73
C PRO A 609 -15.21 9.95 -7.88
N PRO A 610 -15.79 9.79 -9.09
CA PRO A 610 -15.09 9.18 -10.23
C PRO A 610 -13.76 9.84 -10.59
N THR A 611 -13.65 11.17 -10.40
CA THR A 611 -12.42 11.93 -10.66
C THR A 611 -11.30 11.61 -9.66
N GLU A 612 -11.64 11.42 -8.40
CA GLU A 612 -10.68 11.00 -7.38
C GLU A 612 -10.24 9.55 -7.62
N MET A 613 -11.18 8.67 -8.00
CA MET A 613 -10.86 7.29 -8.38
C MET A 613 -9.99 7.18 -9.64
N LEU A 614 -10.04 8.16 -10.55
CA LEU A 614 -9.10 8.25 -11.67
C LEU A 614 -7.68 8.52 -11.17
N VAL A 615 -7.52 9.50 -10.26
CA VAL A 615 -6.21 9.83 -9.67
C VAL A 615 -5.67 8.62 -8.90
N GLU A 616 -6.52 7.97 -8.11
CA GLU A 616 -6.18 6.74 -7.38
C GLU A 616 -5.68 5.63 -8.33
N ARG A 617 -6.39 5.38 -9.44
CA ARG A 617 -5.96 4.39 -10.43
C ARG A 617 -4.64 4.77 -11.09
N ALA A 618 -4.44 6.05 -11.42
CA ALA A 618 -3.21 6.55 -12.01
C ALA A 618 -2.01 6.42 -11.04
N ASP A 619 -2.22 6.70 -9.75
CA ASP A 619 -1.23 6.52 -8.70
C ASP A 619 -0.83 5.05 -8.54
N LEU A 620 -1.79 4.13 -8.44
CA LEU A 620 -1.53 2.68 -8.39
C LEU A 620 -0.75 2.16 -9.60
N LEU A 621 -0.88 2.81 -10.76
CA LEU A 621 -0.11 2.48 -11.97
C LEU A 621 1.24 3.23 -12.04
N GLY A 622 1.55 4.05 -11.04
CA GLY A 622 2.78 4.84 -10.98
C GLY A 622 2.83 5.97 -12.02
N LEU A 623 1.68 6.43 -12.51
CA LEU A 623 1.59 7.47 -13.54
C LEU A 623 1.72 8.87 -12.94
N ARG A 624 2.38 9.75 -13.70
CA ARG A 624 2.42 11.19 -13.43
C ARG A 624 1.24 11.91 -14.11
N VAL A 625 0.99 13.15 -13.71
CA VAL A 625 -0.15 13.93 -14.23
C VAL A 625 -0.19 14.02 -15.77
N PRO A 626 0.93 14.29 -16.48
CA PRO A 626 0.94 14.29 -17.95
C PRO A 626 0.65 12.91 -18.54
N GLU A 627 1.22 11.83 -17.97
CA GLU A 627 1.02 10.45 -18.41
C GLU A 627 -0.46 10.02 -18.27
N MET A 628 -1.08 10.31 -17.11
CA MET A 628 -2.51 10.09 -16.88
C MET A 628 -3.35 10.85 -17.94
N THR A 629 -3.00 12.11 -18.22
CA THR A 629 -3.73 12.95 -19.19
C THR A 629 -3.63 12.39 -20.61
N ALA A 630 -2.42 12.06 -21.06
CA ALA A 630 -2.20 11.50 -22.40
C ALA A 630 -2.92 10.16 -22.57
N LEU A 631 -2.79 9.24 -21.60
CA LEU A 631 -3.45 7.94 -21.64
C LEU A 631 -4.97 8.06 -21.70
N LEU A 632 -5.57 8.90 -20.86
CA LEU A 632 -7.02 9.06 -20.89
C LEU A 632 -7.51 9.57 -22.25
N GLY A 633 -6.90 10.64 -22.79
CA GLY A 633 -7.28 11.18 -24.08
C GLY A 633 -7.15 10.18 -25.24
N GLY A 634 -6.06 9.40 -25.25
CA GLY A 634 -5.83 8.36 -26.25
C GLY A 634 -6.80 7.18 -26.13
N MET A 635 -7.06 6.71 -24.91
CA MET A 635 -8.04 5.64 -24.66
C MET A 635 -9.44 6.06 -25.13
N ARG A 636 -9.83 7.32 -24.96
CA ARG A 636 -11.09 7.88 -25.50
C ARG A 636 -11.09 7.92 -27.02
N ALA A 637 -10.02 8.41 -27.65
CA ALA A 637 -9.89 8.45 -29.10
C ALA A 637 -9.94 7.05 -29.72
N LEU A 638 -9.33 6.06 -29.07
CA LEU A 638 -9.36 4.65 -29.48
C LEU A 638 -10.72 3.96 -29.25
N GLY A 639 -11.67 4.60 -28.55
CA GLY A 639 -12.93 4.00 -28.17
C GLY A 639 -12.76 2.83 -27.19
N ALA A 640 -11.72 2.87 -26.36
CA ALA A 640 -11.35 1.79 -25.43
C ALA A 640 -12.13 1.82 -24.11
N ASN A 641 -13.29 2.47 -24.07
CA ASN A 641 -14.20 2.45 -22.93
C ASN A 641 -14.69 1.05 -22.60
N SER A 642 -15.15 0.84 -21.37
CA SER A 642 -15.86 -0.37 -20.97
C SER A 642 -17.10 -0.60 -21.86
N SER A 643 -17.51 -1.86 -22.03
CA SER A 643 -18.57 -2.24 -22.97
C SER A 643 -19.86 -1.42 -22.79
N GLY A 644 -20.38 -0.90 -23.89
CA GLY A 644 -21.63 -0.13 -23.91
C GLY A 644 -21.51 1.33 -23.43
N VAL A 645 -20.32 1.81 -23.09
CA VAL A 645 -20.07 3.19 -22.67
C VAL A 645 -19.47 3.99 -23.81
N GLU A 646 -20.22 4.98 -24.32
CA GLU A 646 -19.78 5.86 -25.43
C GLU A 646 -19.44 7.29 -24.95
N HIS A 647 -19.49 7.55 -23.63
CA HIS A 647 -19.23 8.87 -23.08
C HIS A 647 -17.74 9.23 -23.15
N GLY A 648 -17.43 10.48 -23.43
CA GLY A 648 -16.05 10.97 -23.49
C GLY A 648 -15.35 10.71 -24.84
N ILE A 649 -16.00 10.02 -25.79
CA ILE A 649 -15.46 9.81 -27.13
C ILE A 649 -15.69 11.07 -27.97
N PHE A 650 -14.78 12.06 -27.85
CA PHE A 650 -14.88 13.35 -28.50
C PHE A 650 -14.18 13.35 -29.85
N THR A 651 -14.51 12.41 -30.73
CA THR A 651 -13.96 12.30 -32.08
C THR A 651 -15.01 11.74 -33.03
N ASP A 652 -14.96 12.17 -34.27
CA ASP A 652 -15.76 11.64 -35.38
C ASP A 652 -15.09 10.37 -36.01
N ARG A 653 -13.92 9.95 -35.49
CA ARG A 653 -13.09 8.84 -35.96
C ARG A 653 -12.68 7.92 -34.81
N PRO A 654 -13.63 7.30 -34.07
CA PRO A 654 -13.28 6.39 -32.98
C PRO A 654 -12.45 5.21 -33.50
N GLY A 655 -11.46 4.80 -32.73
CA GLY A 655 -10.49 3.75 -33.10
C GLY A 655 -9.21 4.29 -33.74
N THR A 656 -9.16 5.60 -34.05
CA THR A 656 -7.98 6.31 -34.60
C THR A 656 -7.27 7.05 -33.49
N LEU A 657 -5.97 6.87 -33.34
CA LEU A 657 -5.21 7.55 -32.29
C LEU A 657 -4.86 8.99 -32.72
N SER A 658 -5.66 9.94 -32.23
CA SER A 658 -5.52 11.37 -32.50
C SER A 658 -5.72 12.18 -31.22
N ASN A 659 -5.32 13.46 -31.25
CA ASN A 659 -5.54 14.42 -30.17
C ASN A 659 -6.96 15.02 -30.16
N ASP A 660 -7.89 14.46 -30.91
CA ASP A 660 -9.28 14.97 -31.10
C ASP A 660 -9.99 15.14 -29.75
N PHE A 661 -9.74 14.26 -28.76
CA PHE A 661 -10.31 14.37 -27.41
C PHE A 661 -10.05 15.76 -26.82
N PHE A 662 -8.80 16.20 -26.82
CA PHE A 662 -8.41 17.50 -26.23
C PHE A 662 -8.90 18.68 -27.05
N VAL A 663 -8.80 18.59 -28.37
CA VAL A 663 -9.28 19.64 -29.30
C VAL A 663 -10.77 19.86 -29.12
N ASN A 664 -11.58 18.81 -29.07
CA ASN A 664 -13.03 18.92 -28.94
C ASN A 664 -13.49 19.26 -27.51
N LEU A 665 -12.78 18.73 -26.47
CA LEU A 665 -13.04 19.09 -25.08
C LEU A 665 -12.90 20.59 -24.82
N LEU A 666 -11.85 21.20 -25.38
CA LEU A 666 -11.54 22.62 -25.17
C LEU A 666 -12.24 23.54 -26.16
N SER A 667 -12.98 23.01 -27.15
CA SER A 667 -13.69 23.80 -28.14
C SER A 667 -14.80 24.63 -27.51
N MET A 668 -14.78 25.94 -27.82
CA MET A 668 -15.84 26.86 -27.40
C MET A 668 -17.12 26.70 -28.24
N GLU A 669 -17.13 25.85 -29.27
CA GLU A 669 -18.32 25.55 -30.06
C GLU A 669 -19.28 24.63 -29.31
N THR A 670 -18.79 23.87 -28.31
CA THR A 670 -19.59 23.00 -27.46
C THR A 670 -20.06 23.74 -26.18
N LYS A 671 -21.35 23.61 -25.87
CA LYS A 671 -21.94 24.05 -24.60
C LYS A 671 -22.30 22.83 -23.77
N TRP A 672 -21.65 22.66 -22.63
CA TRP A 672 -21.91 21.59 -21.70
C TRP A 672 -23.05 21.91 -20.73
N THR A 673 -23.94 20.94 -20.50
CA THR A 673 -25.03 20.99 -19.50
C THR A 673 -25.14 19.64 -18.81
N LYS A 674 -25.68 19.61 -17.57
CA LYS A 674 -26.03 18.34 -16.92
C LYS A 674 -27.15 17.66 -17.68
N ALA A 675 -27.06 16.36 -17.90
CA ALA A 675 -28.17 15.58 -18.44
C ALA A 675 -29.37 15.63 -17.47
N SER A 676 -30.59 15.62 -18.00
CA SER A 676 -31.79 15.79 -17.18
C SER A 676 -32.28 14.48 -16.55
N ASP A 677 -31.86 13.35 -17.08
CA ASP A 677 -32.36 12.01 -16.80
C ASP A 677 -31.32 11.07 -16.14
N GLN A 678 -30.06 11.49 -16.10
CA GLN A 678 -28.99 10.69 -15.53
C GLN A 678 -28.00 11.53 -14.71
N GLU A 679 -27.89 11.24 -13.43
CA GLU A 679 -26.90 11.87 -12.54
C GLU A 679 -25.49 11.46 -12.97
N GLY A 680 -24.54 12.40 -12.92
CA GLY A 680 -23.16 12.17 -13.33
C GLY A 680 -22.92 12.18 -14.84
N LEU A 681 -23.93 12.41 -15.66
CA LEU A 681 -23.81 12.56 -17.11
C LEU A 681 -23.96 14.02 -17.54
N TYR A 682 -23.22 14.39 -18.57
CA TYR A 682 -23.22 15.72 -19.17
C TYR A 682 -23.44 15.61 -20.69
N GLU A 683 -24.18 16.58 -21.21
CA GLU A 683 -24.47 16.73 -22.64
C GLU A 683 -23.76 17.95 -23.23
N GLY A 684 -23.01 17.72 -24.30
CA GLY A 684 -22.31 18.71 -25.07
C GLY A 684 -23.11 19.06 -26.34
N HIS A 685 -23.74 20.22 -26.34
CA HIS A 685 -24.53 20.69 -27.47
C HIS A 685 -23.73 21.69 -28.35
N ASP A 686 -23.85 21.57 -29.66
CA ASP A 686 -23.35 22.60 -30.57
C ASP A 686 -24.00 23.96 -30.24
N ARG A 687 -23.17 24.96 -30.01
CA ARG A 687 -23.63 26.27 -29.51
C ARG A 687 -24.49 27.04 -30.48
N LYS A 688 -24.38 26.74 -31.79
CA LYS A 688 -25.11 27.41 -32.85
C LYS A 688 -26.41 26.71 -33.19
N SER A 689 -26.36 25.39 -33.41
CA SER A 689 -27.53 24.58 -33.78
C SER A 689 -28.34 24.13 -32.58
N GLY A 690 -27.73 23.98 -31.40
CA GLY A 690 -28.34 23.38 -30.21
C GLY A 690 -28.42 21.85 -30.28
N GLU A 691 -27.89 21.21 -31.30
CA GLU A 691 -27.89 19.77 -31.45
C GLU A 691 -26.91 19.08 -30.47
N LEU A 692 -27.31 17.94 -29.94
CA LEU A 692 -26.42 17.12 -29.10
C LEU A 692 -25.27 16.59 -29.98
N LYS A 693 -24.03 16.85 -29.55
CA LYS A 693 -22.81 16.40 -30.25
C LYS A 693 -22.04 15.36 -29.43
N TRP A 694 -21.90 15.59 -28.15
CA TRP A 694 -21.11 14.74 -27.26
C TRP A 694 -21.83 14.44 -25.96
N THR A 695 -21.49 13.32 -25.35
CA THR A 695 -21.83 13.03 -23.95
C THR A 695 -20.55 12.78 -23.14
N ALA A 696 -20.55 13.13 -21.86
CA ALA A 696 -19.36 13.08 -21.00
C ALA A 696 -19.69 12.70 -19.56
N THR A 697 -18.73 12.08 -18.89
CA THR A 697 -18.74 11.89 -17.45
C THR A 697 -17.89 12.99 -16.74
N PRO A 698 -17.92 13.09 -15.41
CA PRO A 698 -17.01 13.95 -14.67
C PRO A 698 -15.53 13.70 -14.99
N VAL A 699 -15.17 12.42 -15.22
CA VAL A 699 -13.82 11.99 -15.58
C VAL A 699 -13.33 12.62 -16.88
N ASP A 700 -14.23 12.81 -17.85
CA ASP A 700 -13.88 13.43 -19.13
C ASP A 700 -13.75 14.96 -19.00
N LEU A 701 -14.71 15.59 -18.30
CA LEU A 701 -14.78 17.05 -18.21
C LEU A 701 -13.77 17.68 -17.24
N VAL A 702 -13.20 16.90 -16.31
CA VAL A 702 -12.22 17.40 -15.35
C VAL A 702 -10.96 17.94 -16.04
N PHE A 703 -10.58 17.37 -17.20
CA PHE A 703 -9.44 17.82 -18.01
C PHE A 703 -9.67 19.19 -18.68
N GLY A 704 -10.91 19.65 -18.76
CA GLY A 704 -11.25 20.99 -19.22
C GLY A 704 -11.56 21.99 -18.08
N SER A 705 -11.82 21.49 -16.86
CA SER A 705 -12.27 22.30 -15.71
C SER A 705 -11.23 22.47 -14.60
N ASN A 706 -10.45 21.44 -14.28
CA ASN A 706 -9.33 21.57 -13.36
C ASN A 706 -8.19 22.34 -14.03
N ALA A 707 -7.68 23.39 -13.38
CA ALA A 707 -6.72 24.32 -14.01
C ALA A 707 -5.38 23.63 -14.40
N GLU A 708 -4.92 22.66 -13.62
CA GLU A 708 -3.67 21.94 -13.89
C GLU A 708 -3.83 20.93 -15.02
N LEU A 709 -4.88 20.13 -14.97
CA LEU A 709 -5.19 19.17 -16.04
C LEU A 709 -5.48 19.89 -17.36
N ARG A 710 -6.20 21.01 -17.29
CA ARG A 710 -6.45 21.86 -18.47
C ARG A 710 -5.18 22.41 -19.09
N ALA A 711 -4.22 22.88 -18.28
CA ALA A 711 -2.95 23.38 -18.79
C ALA A 711 -2.19 22.32 -19.59
N ILE A 712 -2.26 21.04 -19.21
CA ILE A 712 -1.67 19.93 -19.97
C ILE A 712 -2.53 19.61 -21.21
N ALA A 713 -3.85 19.57 -21.07
CA ALA A 713 -4.77 19.35 -22.19
C ALA A 713 -4.60 20.40 -23.29
N GLU A 714 -4.31 21.66 -22.93
CA GLU A 714 -4.03 22.74 -23.89
C GLU A 714 -2.76 22.51 -24.72
N VAL A 715 -1.72 21.86 -24.13
CA VAL A 715 -0.52 21.46 -24.89
C VAL A 715 -0.88 20.45 -25.97
N TYR A 716 -1.67 19.44 -25.64
CA TYR A 716 -2.08 18.40 -26.59
C TYR A 716 -3.10 18.90 -27.64
N ALA A 717 -3.93 19.88 -27.27
CA ALA A 717 -4.90 20.49 -28.18
C ALA A 717 -4.31 21.54 -29.10
N ALA A 718 -3.10 22.03 -28.88
CA ALA A 718 -2.43 23.02 -29.69
C ALA A 718 -2.17 22.51 -31.11
N ALA A 719 -2.01 23.42 -32.08
CA ALA A 719 -1.82 23.07 -33.50
C ALA A 719 -0.54 22.26 -33.77
N ASP A 720 0.43 22.29 -32.86
CA ASP A 720 1.68 21.56 -32.87
C ASP A 720 1.73 20.44 -31.78
N GLY A 721 0.59 20.17 -31.14
CA GLY A 721 0.49 19.23 -30.02
C GLY A 721 0.35 17.76 -30.39
N ASP A 722 0.03 17.45 -31.63
CA ASP A 722 -0.34 16.10 -32.06
C ASP A 722 0.81 15.08 -31.91
N GLU A 723 2.01 15.41 -32.41
CA GLU A 723 3.19 14.55 -32.26
C GLU A 723 3.59 14.40 -30.78
N LYS A 724 3.51 15.47 -29.99
CA LYS A 724 3.80 15.43 -28.55
C LYS A 724 2.80 14.53 -27.81
N PHE A 725 1.51 14.67 -28.10
CA PHE A 725 0.48 13.81 -27.53
C PHE A 725 0.74 12.34 -27.85
N LEU A 726 1.03 12.02 -29.12
CA LEU A 726 1.25 10.67 -29.58
C LEU A 726 2.45 10.02 -28.86
N GLN A 727 3.57 10.74 -28.73
CA GLN A 727 4.75 10.23 -28.03
C GLN A 727 4.45 10.00 -26.54
N ASP A 728 3.84 10.97 -25.87
CA ASP A 728 3.52 10.87 -24.45
C ASP A 728 2.51 9.74 -24.17
N PHE A 729 1.57 9.51 -25.08
CA PHE A 729 0.65 8.39 -25.00
C PHE A 729 1.40 7.04 -25.10
N ILE A 730 2.30 6.91 -26.09
CA ILE A 730 3.07 5.69 -26.30
C ILE A 730 3.98 5.40 -25.08
N ASP A 731 4.68 6.42 -24.58
CA ASP A 731 5.58 6.29 -23.44
C ASP A 731 4.82 5.85 -22.18
N ALA A 732 3.68 6.49 -21.90
CA ALA A 732 2.83 6.14 -20.77
C ALA A 732 2.19 4.74 -20.93
N TRP A 733 1.78 4.36 -22.14
CA TRP A 733 1.29 3.02 -22.46
C TRP A 733 2.35 1.96 -22.17
N VAL A 734 3.55 2.15 -22.70
CA VAL A 734 4.68 1.22 -22.49
C VAL A 734 5.01 1.09 -21.00
N LYS A 735 4.98 2.19 -20.25
CA LYS A 735 5.18 2.18 -18.80
C LYS A 735 4.18 1.26 -18.08
N VAL A 736 2.89 1.34 -18.42
CA VAL A 736 1.86 0.46 -17.84
C VAL A 736 2.06 -0.99 -18.28
N MET A 737 2.34 -1.24 -19.56
CA MET A 737 2.54 -2.58 -20.09
C MET A 737 3.77 -3.29 -19.53
N GLN A 738 4.75 -2.54 -19.01
CA GLN A 738 6.01 -3.06 -18.45
C GLN A 738 6.12 -2.90 -16.93
N ALA A 739 5.08 -2.45 -16.26
CA ALA A 739 5.14 -2.12 -14.84
C ALA A 739 5.58 -3.30 -13.95
N ASP A 740 5.22 -4.51 -14.33
CA ASP A 740 5.56 -5.77 -13.64
C ASP A 740 6.79 -6.50 -14.19
N ARG A 741 7.55 -5.86 -15.11
CA ARG A 741 8.76 -6.43 -15.72
C ARG A 741 10.02 -6.08 -14.91
N PHE A 742 10.16 -6.73 -13.76
CA PHE A 742 11.32 -6.57 -12.86
C PHE A 742 12.62 -7.16 -13.39
N ASP A 743 12.56 -7.91 -14.48
CA ASP A 743 13.68 -8.48 -15.20
C ASP A 743 14.34 -7.48 -16.19
N LEU A 744 13.64 -6.42 -16.54
CA LEU A 744 14.18 -5.37 -17.42
C LEU A 744 14.94 -4.34 -16.58
N LYS A 745 16.15 -3.97 -17.03
CA LYS A 745 16.82 -2.81 -16.46
C LYS A 745 15.99 -1.57 -16.73
N ARG A 746 15.68 -0.81 -15.70
CA ARG A 746 15.06 0.50 -15.88
C ARG A 746 16.05 1.39 -16.64
N SER A 747 15.66 1.80 -17.86
CA SER A 747 16.45 2.70 -18.71
C SER A 747 16.33 4.13 -18.23
#